data_a475ff1ce54f0aedc593bd4187d1db97
#
_entry.id   a475ff1ce54f0aedc593bd4187d1db97
#
_cell.length_a   1.000
_cell.length_b   1.000
_cell.length_c   1.000
_cell.angle_alpha   90.00
_cell.angle_beta   90.00
_cell.angle_gamma   90.00
#
_symmetry.space_group_name_H-M   'P 1'
#
loop_
_entity.id
_entity.type
_entity.pdbx_description
1 polymer ?
#
loop_
_entity_poly.entity_id
_entity_poly.type
_entity_poly.pdbx_seq_one_letter_code
_entity_poly.pdbx_strand_id
1 'polypeptide(L)'
;MKKLLLSVMSLMAMNGAMAQTAVGENDLANAYATQTITGRIAVHDPSIVMDVTGSTTNPKYYIYGSHLGRAKTYASGNYQIWKTFKTGEENAGTSNSLFAGVNDKLVNFKDAYSTQLVKKVKNNKGEEVDFPNFDAHAWQAKGNNVKGMQWAPDVIYNKTMKKWCMYMSLNGDNWCSTIVCFISDDLEGPWIYQGPVVCSGFSGRYAHNGFAASGDWKNTDLAIATGCTSLPQRYNTDEWSPYGPNCIDPCVFYDDDDNLWMSYGSWFAGIFMIKLDKENGLRDYTYTYPYQVKGVTTTAGAADANATSDPYFGKKIAGGWGVSGEASYIQKVGKYYYLFMSYGGLTAAGGYQIRVFRSEKPDGPYKDCLTSTGIDAMYGKYILNFGGDAKRDEGVKLFGNYQWETMPNAELAQGHNSAIVDHKGRALIVYHTRFLNRSEEHEVRVHQLFVNQDGWLVAAPYEFSGETYTDNDIATRQLYDATEVAGDYQMIAHPYRQNTAAMDYEKPVTIHLNADGSISGEYTGKWELVSGTSYINLTLKGVATANAEVKFKGVLTEQTIDYTNIKALCFTALSSSDGLATSGGASLQTRGLSIWGSKADAKAAIKYTLDKTSVPFADGATLNSMPKLPTEGHLGATISWKSSNPSILTDEGVVKGKGKVTMTMTVSKDGYEYTKDYTLNIDAEAEETTPVYYPVSAQKNTTSAWWTNFSADYKLQAGKKVQFKFYNYSNATNNWCNWALYGANKTHGVAGYIEYFGIRCDNWNNTANSNVGCVSNYVWDTFKNDMNGSLVDMTVEYAANGAFKMTATITTTSKKVYNYSFSTTIASKPSQLNLFFVNEGSYIDGSSLSTGISNPIIIQKKNDGKWFNLSGQQVDKSYKGVVIVNGKKFVNK
;
A
#
# COMPACT_ATOMS: atom_id res chain seq x y z
N MET A 1 34.79 -47.42 40.22
CA MET A 1 34.37 -46.84 41.48
C MET A 1 34.32 -45.36 41.40
N LYS A 2 33.28 -44.79 40.95
CA LYS A 2 32.76 -43.43 41.20
C LYS A 2 31.50 -43.33 40.38
N LYS A 3 30.38 -43.35 41.10
CA LYS A 3 29.05 -43.16 40.52
C LYS A 3 28.96 -41.72 39.97
N LEU A 4 28.64 -41.61 38.70
CA LEU A 4 28.27 -40.35 38.09
C LEU A 4 26.73 -40.23 38.20
N LEU A 5 26.28 -39.34 39.05
CA LEU A 5 24.89 -38.93 39.13
C LEU A 5 24.61 -38.02 37.92
N LEU A 6 23.81 -38.50 36.98
CA LEU A 6 23.24 -37.65 35.95
C LEU A 6 21.97 -37.02 36.56
N SER A 7 22.06 -35.74 36.96
CA SER A 7 20.88 -34.93 37.28
C SER A 7 20.28 -34.46 35.94
N VAL A 8 19.13 -35.03 35.60
CA VAL A 8 18.24 -34.48 34.57
C VAL A 8 17.65 -33.19 35.13
N MET A 9 18.23 -32.07 34.76
CA MET A 9 17.55 -30.78 34.89
C MET A 9 16.47 -30.74 33.82
N SER A 10 15.19 -30.86 34.23
CA SER A 10 14.06 -30.48 33.47
C SER A 10 14.17 -28.97 33.24
N LEU A 11 14.42 -28.55 32.01
CA LEU A 11 14.23 -27.18 31.57
C LEU A 11 12.71 -26.94 31.59
N MET A 12 12.19 -26.48 32.71
CA MET A 12 10.97 -25.70 32.69
C MET A 12 11.31 -24.41 31.93
N ALA A 13 10.69 -24.22 30.80
CA ALA A 13 10.61 -22.92 30.17
C ALA A 13 9.88 -21.99 31.16
N MET A 14 10.61 -21.29 31.96
CA MET A 14 10.10 -20.08 32.61
C MET A 14 9.96 -19.05 31.48
N ASN A 15 8.76 -18.90 30.96
CA ASN A 15 8.32 -17.61 30.47
C ASN A 15 8.38 -16.69 31.68
N GLY A 16 9.53 -16.09 31.91
CA GLY A 16 9.66 -14.98 32.83
C GLY A 16 8.84 -13.85 32.24
N ALA A 17 7.60 -13.69 32.74
CA ALA A 17 6.91 -12.44 32.57
C ALA A 17 7.87 -11.37 33.08
N MET A 18 8.48 -10.60 32.21
CA MET A 18 9.24 -9.43 32.60
C MET A 18 8.26 -8.55 33.36
N ALA A 19 8.64 -8.13 34.57
CA ALA A 19 7.79 -7.23 35.36
C ALA A 19 7.53 -5.99 34.54
N GLN A 20 6.25 -5.71 34.24
CA GLN A 20 5.87 -4.54 33.49
C GLN A 20 6.13 -3.30 34.32
N THR A 21 6.66 -2.27 33.69
CA THR A 21 6.93 -0.98 34.34
C THR A 21 5.65 -0.16 34.33
N ALA A 22 5.14 0.14 35.55
CA ALA A 22 3.95 0.97 35.69
C ALA A 22 4.23 2.41 35.21
N VAL A 23 3.33 2.93 34.41
CA VAL A 23 3.37 4.31 33.87
C VAL A 23 2.30 5.13 34.57
N GLY A 24 2.68 6.24 35.20
CA GLY A 24 1.76 7.17 35.86
C GLY A 24 1.17 8.20 34.89
N GLU A 25 0.07 8.85 35.32
CA GLU A 25 -0.58 9.90 34.51
C GLU A 25 0.38 11.06 34.17
N ASN A 26 1.28 11.42 35.08
CA ASN A 26 2.28 12.47 34.83
C ASN A 26 3.27 12.08 33.73
N ASP A 27 3.62 10.79 33.61
CA ASP A 27 4.48 10.28 32.54
C ASP A 27 3.78 10.33 31.18
N LEU A 28 2.46 10.21 31.17
CA LEU A 28 1.66 10.22 29.96
C LEU A 28 1.23 11.62 29.53
N ALA A 29 1.21 12.60 30.43
CA ALA A 29 0.61 13.93 30.22
C ALA A 29 1.08 14.63 28.92
N ASN A 30 2.36 14.41 28.54
CA ASN A 30 2.96 15.01 27.36
C ASN A 30 3.63 13.95 26.44
N ALA A 31 3.20 12.70 26.53
CA ALA A 31 3.86 11.62 25.80
C ALA A 31 3.75 11.76 24.27
N TYR A 32 2.71 12.42 23.78
CA TYR A 32 2.59 12.78 22.37
C TYR A 32 1.68 14.00 22.18
N ALA A 33 1.74 14.58 20.99
CA ALA A 33 0.77 15.55 20.48
C ALA A 33 0.38 15.19 19.04
N THR A 34 -0.89 15.40 18.71
CA THR A 34 -1.36 15.34 17.34
C THR A 34 -0.85 16.57 16.59
N GLN A 35 -0.36 16.36 15.38
CA GLN A 35 0.09 17.45 14.51
C GLN A 35 -0.90 17.67 13.39
N THR A 36 -1.28 18.91 13.16
CA THR A 36 -1.98 19.31 11.95
C THR A 36 -0.95 19.83 10.96
N ILE A 37 -0.79 19.11 9.85
CA ILE A 37 0.12 19.55 8.80
C ILE A 37 -0.67 20.51 7.90
N THR A 38 -0.25 21.77 7.92
CA THR A 38 -0.79 22.83 7.06
C THR A 38 0.26 23.20 6.01
N GLY A 39 -0.17 23.72 4.86
CA GLY A 39 0.74 24.09 3.77
C GLY A 39 1.09 22.92 2.84
N ARG A 40 0.28 21.87 2.83
CA ARG A 40 0.30 20.85 1.78
C ARG A 40 0.01 21.51 0.44
N ILE A 41 0.72 21.06 -0.59
CA ILE A 41 0.57 21.60 -1.94
C ILE A 41 0.04 20.53 -2.90
N ALA A 42 -0.78 20.98 -3.85
CA ALA A 42 -1.30 20.18 -4.94
C ALA A 42 -0.48 20.43 -6.21
N VAL A 43 0.79 20.04 -6.20
CA VAL A 43 1.64 20.05 -7.39
C VAL A 43 1.61 18.67 -8.02
N HIS A 44 1.16 18.62 -9.28
CA HIS A 44 1.16 17.40 -10.08
C HIS A 44 2.52 17.26 -10.78
N ASP A 45 3.03 16.03 -10.91
CA ASP A 45 4.32 15.75 -11.56
C ASP A 45 5.49 16.53 -10.93
N PRO A 46 5.72 16.37 -9.61
CA PRO A 46 6.66 17.21 -8.88
C PRO A 46 8.12 16.90 -9.26
N SER A 47 8.84 17.88 -9.78
CA SER A 47 10.29 17.87 -9.92
C SER A 47 10.93 18.70 -8.82
N ILE A 48 11.77 18.07 -7.98
CA ILE A 48 12.48 18.72 -6.90
C ILE A 48 13.87 19.18 -7.34
N VAL A 49 14.25 20.37 -6.94
CA VAL A 49 15.60 20.90 -7.13
C VAL A 49 16.08 21.63 -5.88
N MET A 50 17.36 21.48 -5.56
CA MET A 50 18.04 22.20 -4.49
C MET A 50 18.76 23.42 -5.06
N ASP A 51 18.59 24.57 -4.43
CA ASP A 51 19.33 25.77 -4.76
C ASP A 51 20.82 25.62 -4.38
N VAL A 52 21.65 25.32 -5.39
CA VAL A 52 23.11 25.17 -5.24
C VAL A 52 23.84 26.50 -5.31
N THR A 53 23.16 27.60 -5.59
CA THR A 53 23.74 28.95 -5.69
C THR A 53 23.61 29.76 -4.41
N GLY A 54 22.75 29.31 -3.49
CA GLY A 54 22.46 29.95 -2.23
C GLY A 54 23.27 29.40 -1.06
N SER A 55 22.62 29.27 0.10
CA SER A 55 23.23 28.75 1.34
C SER A 55 23.54 27.25 1.23
N THR A 56 24.78 26.86 1.49
CA THR A 56 25.17 25.43 1.52
C THR A 56 24.77 24.72 2.80
N THR A 57 24.51 25.45 3.89
CA THR A 57 24.14 24.86 5.20
C THR A 57 22.64 24.83 5.40
N ASN A 58 21.89 25.71 4.76
CA ASN A 58 20.44 25.76 4.75
C ASN A 58 19.92 26.13 3.36
N PRO A 59 20.14 25.28 2.36
CA PRO A 59 19.69 25.54 1.00
C PRO A 59 18.16 25.61 0.93
N LYS A 60 17.68 26.36 -0.05
CA LYS A 60 16.27 26.29 -0.45
C LYS A 60 16.04 25.08 -1.34
N TYR A 61 14.88 24.51 -1.24
CA TYR A 61 14.37 23.47 -2.15
C TYR A 61 13.15 24.02 -2.87
N TYR A 62 13.07 23.70 -4.13
CA TYR A 62 11.98 24.10 -5.00
C TYR A 62 11.33 22.88 -5.60
N ILE A 63 10.03 22.95 -5.82
CA ILE A 63 9.26 21.98 -6.58
C ILE A 63 8.62 22.75 -7.73
N TYR A 64 8.78 22.19 -8.93
CA TYR A 64 8.05 22.57 -10.13
C TYR A 64 7.18 21.40 -10.58
N GLY A 65 6.06 21.67 -11.21
CA GLY A 65 5.17 20.63 -11.71
C GLY A 65 4.32 21.09 -12.88
N SER A 66 3.45 20.22 -13.31
CA SER A 66 2.50 20.48 -14.39
C SER A 66 1.66 21.72 -14.13
N HIS A 67 1.27 22.38 -15.20
CA HIS A 67 0.49 23.63 -15.18
C HIS A 67 1.17 24.76 -14.39
N LEU A 68 2.50 24.73 -14.36
CA LEU A 68 3.37 25.65 -13.61
C LEU A 68 3.12 25.61 -12.08
N GLY A 69 2.73 24.45 -11.55
CA GLY A 69 2.74 24.18 -10.12
C GLY A 69 4.14 24.42 -9.56
N ARG A 70 4.24 25.16 -8.42
CA ARG A 70 5.54 25.46 -7.82
C ARG A 70 5.46 25.76 -6.35
N ALA A 71 6.45 25.31 -5.62
CA ALA A 71 6.59 25.62 -4.21
C ALA A 71 8.05 25.60 -3.78
N LYS A 72 8.33 26.13 -2.59
CA LYS A 72 9.66 26.12 -1.98
C LYS A 72 9.61 25.85 -0.48
N THR A 73 10.68 25.31 0.03
CA THR A 73 10.94 25.18 1.47
C THR A 73 12.44 25.34 1.74
N TYR A 74 12.82 25.42 3.01
CA TYR A 74 14.22 25.46 3.43
C TYR A 74 14.65 24.13 4.03
N ALA A 75 15.93 23.79 3.97
CA ALA A 75 16.48 22.58 4.57
C ALA A 75 16.23 22.47 6.09
N SER A 76 16.15 23.63 6.77
CA SER A 76 15.78 23.70 8.20
C SER A 76 14.27 23.61 8.44
N GLY A 77 13.47 23.60 7.38
CA GLY A 77 12.01 23.50 7.43
C GLY A 77 11.53 22.06 7.45
N ASN A 78 10.24 21.94 7.64
CA ASN A 78 9.55 20.66 7.49
C ASN A 78 9.23 20.42 6.01
N TYR A 79 9.76 19.32 5.43
CA TYR A 79 9.53 18.95 4.03
C TYR A 79 8.10 18.48 3.74
N GLN A 80 7.29 18.33 4.75
CA GLN A 80 5.85 18.11 4.62
C GLN A 80 5.09 19.43 4.38
N ILE A 81 5.76 20.60 4.56
CA ILE A 81 5.19 21.94 4.45
C ILE A 81 5.91 22.72 3.38
N TRP A 82 5.16 23.16 2.38
CA TRP A 82 5.65 23.92 1.26
C TRP A 82 4.94 25.26 1.16
N LYS A 83 5.62 26.25 0.62
CA LYS A 83 5.04 27.56 0.34
C LYS A 83 5.11 27.82 -1.16
N THR A 84 3.98 28.13 -1.77
CA THR A 84 3.99 28.62 -3.15
C THR A 84 4.84 29.89 -3.23
N PHE A 85 5.50 30.11 -4.35
CA PHE A 85 6.26 31.32 -4.60
C PHE A 85 5.75 32.04 -5.85
N LYS A 86 6.13 33.29 -6.02
CA LYS A 86 5.51 34.31 -6.86
C LYS A 86 4.21 34.82 -6.28
N THR A 87 4.36 35.87 -5.52
CA THR A 87 3.27 36.57 -4.82
C THR A 87 2.15 36.96 -5.79
N GLY A 88 0.91 36.69 -5.41
CA GLY A 88 -0.27 36.92 -6.25
C GLY A 88 -0.58 35.80 -7.23
N GLU A 89 0.14 34.67 -7.10
CA GLU A 89 0.04 33.52 -7.98
C GLU A 89 -0.21 32.26 -7.17
N GLU A 90 -1.26 32.28 -6.34
CA GLU A 90 -1.62 31.12 -5.51
C GLU A 90 -2.09 29.94 -6.34
N ASN A 91 -2.52 30.19 -7.56
CA ASN A 91 -2.98 29.19 -8.48
C ASN A 91 -1.92 28.94 -9.56
N ALA A 92 -1.34 27.78 -9.57
CA ALA A 92 -0.58 27.31 -10.73
C ALA A 92 -1.47 27.46 -11.97
N GLY A 93 -0.96 28.08 -13.00
CA GLY A 93 -1.73 28.30 -14.20
C GLY A 93 -2.54 29.59 -14.27
N THR A 94 -2.50 30.45 -13.27
CA THR A 94 -3.17 31.75 -13.30
C THR A 94 -2.23 32.92 -13.49
N SER A 95 -0.92 32.71 -13.36
CA SER A 95 0.06 33.74 -13.58
C SER A 95 1.17 33.28 -14.50
N ASN A 96 1.70 34.21 -15.25
CA ASN A 96 2.72 34.05 -16.26
C ASN A 96 3.97 34.85 -15.99
N SER A 97 4.06 35.55 -14.84
CA SER A 97 5.24 36.34 -14.49
C SER A 97 6.49 35.49 -14.25
N LEU A 98 6.35 34.15 -14.22
CA LEU A 98 7.46 33.23 -14.18
C LEU A 98 8.33 33.31 -15.46
N PHE A 99 7.76 33.70 -16.60
CA PHE A 99 8.45 33.77 -17.85
C PHE A 99 8.66 35.25 -18.29
N ALA A 100 9.82 35.53 -18.84
CA ALA A 100 10.11 36.87 -19.38
C ALA A 100 9.25 37.16 -20.63
N GLY A 101 8.77 38.39 -20.71
CA GLY A 101 8.03 38.91 -21.88
C GLY A 101 6.55 38.51 -21.92
N VAL A 102 6.03 37.85 -20.90
CA VAL A 102 4.62 37.44 -20.83
C VAL A 102 3.88 38.35 -19.90
N ASN A 103 2.76 38.96 -20.36
CA ASN A 103 1.99 39.95 -19.63
C ASN A 103 0.59 39.50 -19.25
N ASP A 104 0.10 38.41 -19.83
CA ASP A 104 -1.23 37.90 -19.64
C ASP A 104 -1.24 36.64 -18.75
N LYS A 105 -2.38 36.09 -18.56
CA LYS A 105 -2.54 34.88 -17.81
C LYS A 105 -2.04 33.66 -18.60
N LEU A 106 -1.60 32.65 -17.88
CA LEU A 106 -0.98 31.42 -18.31
C LEU A 106 -1.47 30.82 -19.63
N VAL A 107 -2.71 30.92 -19.92
CA VAL A 107 -3.37 30.16 -20.99
C VAL A 107 -2.79 30.33 -22.38
N ASN A 108 -1.99 31.34 -22.63
CA ASN A 108 -1.48 31.71 -23.94
C ASN A 108 -0.02 32.21 -23.87
N PHE A 109 0.89 31.49 -23.32
CA PHE A 109 2.31 31.88 -23.29
C PHE A 109 2.97 32.02 -24.64
N LYS A 110 2.21 32.42 -25.64
CA LYS A 110 2.66 32.51 -27.01
C LYS A 110 3.99 33.26 -27.13
N ASP A 111 4.09 34.43 -26.47
CA ASP A 111 5.27 35.28 -26.58
C ASP A 111 6.49 34.62 -25.89
N ALA A 112 6.25 33.83 -24.81
CA ALA A 112 7.33 33.14 -24.12
C ALA A 112 7.93 31.99 -24.91
N TYR A 113 7.20 31.38 -25.85
CA TYR A 113 7.63 30.18 -26.59
C TYR A 113 7.90 30.44 -28.09
N SER A 114 7.68 31.66 -28.60
CA SER A 114 7.70 31.91 -30.05
C SER A 114 9.07 32.22 -30.59
N THR A 115 9.98 32.72 -29.76
CA THR A 115 11.30 33.18 -30.21
C THR A 115 12.40 32.68 -29.28
N GLN A 116 13.16 31.67 -29.73
CA GLN A 116 14.28 31.11 -28.99
C GLN A 116 15.52 32.03 -28.99
N LEU A 117 16.32 31.90 -27.89
CA LEU A 117 17.59 32.62 -27.79
C LEU A 117 18.66 32.06 -28.71
N VAL A 118 18.83 30.73 -28.75
CA VAL A 118 19.87 30.06 -29.54
C VAL A 118 19.52 30.14 -30.99
N LYS A 119 20.45 30.73 -31.82
CA LYS A 119 20.28 30.91 -33.25
C LYS A 119 21.22 30.05 -34.08
N LYS A 120 22.23 29.47 -33.44
CA LYS A 120 23.19 28.59 -34.09
C LYS A 120 23.52 27.42 -33.18
N VAL A 121 23.75 26.27 -33.78
CA VAL A 121 24.17 25.04 -33.12
C VAL A 121 25.17 24.30 -34.00
N LYS A 122 25.88 23.31 -33.41
CA LYS A 122 26.66 22.36 -34.21
C LYS A 122 25.74 21.25 -34.71
N ASN A 123 25.83 20.88 -35.96
CA ASN A 123 25.09 19.76 -36.53
C ASN A 123 25.73 18.38 -36.16
N ASN A 124 25.18 17.30 -36.69
CA ASN A 124 25.69 15.93 -36.47
C ASN A 124 27.08 15.65 -37.13
N LYS A 125 27.67 16.62 -37.83
CA LYS A 125 29.05 16.60 -38.34
C LYS A 125 29.98 17.52 -37.58
N GLY A 126 29.47 18.26 -36.58
CA GLY A 126 30.21 19.24 -35.81
C GLY A 126 30.33 20.61 -36.48
N GLU A 127 29.62 20.83 -37.58
CA GLU A 127 29.62 22.10 -38.30
C GLU A 127 28.62 23.08 -37.68
N GLU A 128 29.00 24.35 -37.53
CA GLU A 128 28.07 25.39 -37.08
C GLU A 128 27.05 25.68 -38.19
N VAL A 129 25.77 25.58 -37.82
CA VAL A 129 24.64 25.82 -38.72
C VAL A 129 23.62 26.73 -38.03
N ASP A 130 22.81 27.40 -38.86
CA ASP A 130 21.71 28.18 -38.38
C ASP A 130 20.66 27.23 -37.73
N PHE A 131 20.16 27.63 -36.57
CA PHE A 131 19.11 26.92 -35.86
C PHE A 131 17.77 27.56 -36.21
N PRO A 132 16.88 26.85 -36.93
CA PRO A 132 15.59 27.39 -37.29
C PRO A 132 14.84 27.91 -36.10
N ASN A 133 14.16 29.02 -36.23
CA ASN A 133 13.32 29.49 -35.12
C ASN A 133 12.14 28.55 -34.96
N PHE A 134 12.04 27.93 -33.79
CA PHE A 134 11.00 26.98 -33.45
C PHE A 134 9.98 27.66 -32.54
N ASP A 135 8.76 27.88 -33.05
CA ASP A 135 7.63 28.33 -32.26
C ASP A 135 6.99 27.12 -31.56
N ALA A 136 7.43 26.89 -30.34
CA ALA A 136 6.98 25.74 -29.54
C ALA A 136 5.50 25.85 -29.17
N HIS A 137 4.93 27.04 -29.07
CA HIS A 137 3.52 27.22 -28.82
C HIS A 137 2.67 26.76 -30.03
N ALA A 138 3.16 27.00 -31.25
CA ALA A 138 2.45 26.61 -32.46
C ALA A 138 2.60 25.10 -32.77
N TRP A 139 3.60 24.41 -32.22
CA TRP A 139 3.83 22.98 -32.42
C TRP A 139 2.83 22.12 -31.66
N GLN A 140 1.71 21.82 -32.28
CA GLN A 140 0.59 21.08 -31.70
C GLN A 140 -0.29 20.47 -32.78
N ALA A 141 -1.05 19.41 -32.46
CA ALA A 141 -2.02 18.84 -33.36
C ALA A 141 -3.14 19.86 -33.70
N LYS A 142 -3.63 19.80 -34.95
CA LYS A 142 -4.73 20.68 -35.38
C LYS A 142 -5.94 20.52 -34.48
N GLY A 143 -6.45 21.64 -33.99
CA GLY A 143 -7.63 21.68 -33.10
C GLY A 143 -7.30 21.51 -31.61
N ASN A 144 -6.05 21.26 -31.24
CA ASN A 144 -5.65 21.28 -29.84
C ASN A 144 -5.71 22.69 -29.27
N ASN A 145 -5.94 22.70 -27.97
CA ASN A 145 -5.87 23.91 -27.16
C ASN A 145 -4.67 23.79 -26.22
N VAL A 146 -3.65 24.59 -26.44
CA VAL A 146 -2.42 24.60 -25.60
C VAL A 146 -2.65 25.08 -24.18
N LYS A 147 -3.83 25.51 -23.83
CA LYS A 147 -4.18 25.90 -22.49
C LYS A 147 -4.00 24.72 -21.54
N GLY A 148 -3.11 24.89 -20.57
CA GLY A 148 -2.80 23.85 -19.61
C GLY A 148 -1.92 22.71 -20.13
N MET A 149 -1.28 22.86 -21.27
CA MET A 149 -0.41 21.84 -21.88
C MET A 149 1.08 21.97 -21.48
N GLN A 150 1.38 22.72 -20.43
CA GLN A 150 2.71 22.79 -19.82
C GLN A 150 2.80 21.71 -18.74
N TRP A 151 3.46 20.59 -19.07
CA TRP A 151 3.49 19.42 -18.21
C TRP A 151 4.89 19.03 -17.79
N ALA A 152 4.96 18.39 -16.61
CA ALA A 152 6.11 17.66 -16.07
C ALA A 152 7.46 18.34 -16.37
N PRO A 153 7.73 19.53 -15.83
CA PRO A 153 9.04 20.15 -16.00
C PRO A 153 10.09 19.44 -15.16
N ASP A 154 11.35 19.49 -15.61
CA ASP A 154 12.49 19.19 -14.76
C ASP A 154 13.47 20.35 -14.74
N VAL A 155 14.16 20.58 -13.62
CA VAL A 155 15.01 21.75 -13.42
C VAL A 155 16.38 21.35 -12.90
N ILE A 156 17.43 21.83 -13.56
CA ILE A 156 18.81 21.58 -13.16
C ILE A 156 19.66 22.84 -13.26
N TYR A 157 20.67 22.93 -12.40
CA TYR A 157 21.72 23.97 -12.57
C TYR A 157 22.76 23.52 -13.61
N ASN A 158 22.82 24.21 -14.71
CA ASN A 158 23.86 23.99 -15.72
C ASN A 158 25.17 24.64 -15.24
N LYS A 159 26.11 23.79 -14.85
CA LYS A 159 27.41 24.22 -14.28
C LYS A 159 28.28 25.03 -15.25
N THR A 160 28.19 24.72 -16.54
CA THR A 160 28.95 25.41 -17.60
C THR A 160 28.37 26.77 -17.88
N MET A 161 27.09 26.87 -18.14
CA MET A 161 26.38 28.12 -18.41
C MET A 161 26.26 28.98 -17.13
N LYS A 162 26.35 28.39 -15.93
CA LYS A 162 26.07 29.04 -14.66
C LYS A 162 24.63 29.60 -14.63
N LYS A 163 23.71 28.86 -15.16
CA LYS A 163 22.27 29.16 -15.25
C LYS A 163 21.45 27.97 -14.79
N TRP A 164 20.29 28.27 -14.32
CA TRP A 164 19.24 27.27 -14.14
C TRP A 164 18.65 26.95 -15.53
N CYS A 165 18.45 25.67 -15.82
CA CYS A 165 17.77 25.17 -17.00
C CYS A 165 16.48 24.45 -16.55
N MET A 166 15.34 24.86 -17.10
CA MET A 166 14.05 24.19 -16.95
C MET A 166 13.71 23.53 -18.29
N TYR A 167 13.47 22.24 -18.25
CA TYR A 167 13.02 21.46 -19.38
C TYR A 167 11.51 21.21 -19.21
N MET A 168 10.72 21.69 -20.15
CA MET A 168 9.26 21.72 -20.06
C MET A 168 8.64 20.94 -21.20
N SER A 169 7.72 20.06 -20.89
CA SER A 169 6.91 19.37 -21.89
C SER A 169 5.78 20.27 -22.38
N LEU A 170 5.61 20.34 -23.69
CA LEU A 170 4.52 21.07 -24.32
C LEU A 170 3.71 20.18 -25.25
N ASN A 171 2.41 20.41 -25.29
CA ASN A 171 1.51 19.84 -26.30
C ASN A 171 1.55 18.30 -26.35
N GLY A 172 1.56 17.63 -25.18
CA GLY A 172 1.70 16.18 -25.08
C GLY A 172 0.54 15.37 -25.67
N ASP A 173 -0.62 16.00 -25.87
CA ASP A 173 -1.77 15.35 -26.49
C ASP A 173 -1.54 15.09 -27.98
N ASN A 174 -2.07 13.97 -28.44
CA ASN A 174 -2.03 13.57 -29.86
C ASN A 174 -0.63 13.52 -30.48
N TRP A 175 0.42 13.30 -29.68
CA TRP A 175 1.80 13.09 -30.14
C TRP A 175 2.40 14.21 -31.00
N CYS A 176 1.93 15.41 -30.94
CA CYS A 176 2.58 16.59 -31.47
C CYS A 176 3.24 17.37 -30.32
N SER A 177 4.10 16.70 -29.60
CA SER A 177 4.74 17.22 -28.39
C SER A 177 6.15 17.70 -28.63
N THR A 178 6.64 18.52 -27.72
CA THR A 178 8.05 18.94 -27.70
C THR A 178 8.50 19.16 -26.26
N ILE A 179 9.77 18.87 -26.00
CA ILE A 179 10.45 19.33 -24.80
C ILE A 179 11.27 20.55 -25.19
N VAL A 180 11.11 21.62 -24.45
CA VAL A 180 11.82 22.88 -24.61
C VAL A 180 12.68 23.21 -23.40
N CYS A 181 13.77 23.95 -23.60
CA CYS A 181 14.61 24.45 -22.53
C CYS A 181 14.35 25.94 -22.31
N PHE A 182 14.18 26.30 -21.02
CA PHE A 182 14.23 27.67 -20.55
C PHE A 182 15.46 27.86 -19.67
N ILE A 183 16.01 29.06 -19.64
CA ILE A 183 17.12 29.41 -18.76
C ILE A 183 16.76 30.59 -17.85
N SER A 184 17.37 30.62 -16.67
CA SER A 184 17.25 31.75 -15.73
C SER A 184 18.50 31.86 -14.85
N ASP A 185 18.72 33.06 -14.33
CA ASP A 185 19.71 33.29 -13.27
C ASP A 185 19.19 32.88 -11.88
N ASP A 186 17.88 32.83 -11.72
CA ASP A 186 17.20 32.55 -10.44
C ASP A 186 16.13 31.47 -10.62
N LEU A 187 16.00 30.58 -9.62
CA LEU A 187 14.97 29.56 -9.60
C LEU A 187 13.54 30.14 -9.62
N GLU A 188 13.35 31.34 -9.13
CA GLU A 188 12.06 32.02 -9.18
C GLU A 188 11.81 32.76 -10.52
N GLY A 189 12.75 32.65 -11.45
CA GLY A 189 12.69 33.29 -12.77
C GLY A 189 13.08 34.76 -12.74
N PRO A 190 12.87 35.52 -13.84
CA PRO A 190 12.15 35.08 -15.04
C PRO A 190 12.91 34.06 -15.87
N TRP A 191 12.17 33.16 -16.48
CA TRP A 191 12.68 32.14 -17.38
C TRP A 191 12.60 32.63 -18.82
N ILE A 192 13.65 32.38 -19.61
CA ILE A 192 13.76 32.82 -21.01
C ILE A 192 13.88 31.58 -21.90
N TYR A 193 13.11 31.54 -22.97
CA TYR A 193 13.08 30.44 -23.92
C TYR A 193 14.41 30.28 -24.66
N GLN A 194 15.12 29.20 -24.39
CA GLN A 194 16.42 28.88 -24.97
C GLN A 194 16.28 28.23 -26.36
N GLY A 195 15.38 27.27 -26.51
CA GLY A 195 15.10 26.56 -27.74
C GLY A 195 14.47 25.15 -27.49
N PRO A 196 14.09 24.46 -28.60
CA PRO A 196 13.61 23.09 -28.53
C PRO A 196 14.75 22.12 -28.22
N VAL A 197 14.41 20.98 -27.63
CA VAL A 197 15.33 19.90 -27.29
C VAL A 197 15.03 18.64 -28.09
N VAL A 198 13.78 18.25 -28.19
CA VAL A 198 13.30 17.13 -28.98
C VAL A 198 11.81 17.30 -29.29
N CYS A 199 11.38 16.83 -30.44
CA CYS A 199 10.01 16.93 -30.93
C CYS A 199 9.46 15.58 -31.35
N SER A 200 8.14 15.43 -31.32
CA SER A 200 7.41 14.33 -31.95
C SER A 200 6.36 14.86 -32.92
N GLY A 201 5.71 13.99 -33.69
CA GLY A 201 4.61 14.38 -34.57
C GLY A 201 5.04 14.90 -35.95
N PHE A 202 6.10 14.33 -36.52
CA PHE A 202 6.60 14.72 -37.86
C PHE A 202 5.71 14.26 -39.01
N SER A 203 4.80 13.32 -38.79
CA SER A 203 3.88 12.86 -39.84
C SER A 203 2.89 13.96 -40.20
N GLY A 204 2.68 14.21 -41.48
CA GLY A 204 1.72 15.20 -41.95
C GLY A 204 0.24 14.87 -41.63
N ARG A 205 -0.04 13.81 -40.92
CA ARG A 205 -1.39 13.42 -40.50
C ARG A 205 -2.06 14.46 -39.61
N TYR A 206 -1.31 15.08 -38.74
CA TYR A 206 -1.76 16.17 -37.88
C TYR A 206 -1.21 17.49 -38.40
N ALA A 207 -2.03 18.28 -39.05
CA ALA A 207 -1.67 19.61 -39.41
C ALA A 207 -1.47 20.48 -38.17
N HIS A 208 -0.25 20.94 -37.94
CA HIS A 208 0.09 21.78 -36.80
C HIS A 208 -0.49 23.18 -36.96
N ASN A 209 -0.90 23.81 -35.87
CA ASN A 209 -1.37 25.19 -35.89
C ASN A 209 -0.22 26.13 -36.30
N GLY A 210 -0.43 26.85 -37.39
CA GLY A 210 0.58 27.81 -37.92
C GLY A 210 1.66 27.20 -38.80
N PHE A 211 1.63 25.86 -39.01
CA PHE A 211 2.53 25.17 -39.92
C PHE A 211 1.78 24.52 -41.09
N ALA A 212 2.41 24.40 -42.22
CA ALA A 212 1.85 23.68 -43.38
C ALA A 212 2.13 22.18 -43.23
N ALA A 213 1.15 21.32 -43.46
CA ALA A 213 1.16 19.91 -43.11
C ALA A 213 2.47 19.15 -43.47
N SER A 214 3.00 19.17 -44.61
CA SER A 214 4.14 18.34 -45.01
C SER A 214 5.54 19.01 -44.96
N GLY A 215 5.62 20.25 -44.47
CA GLY A 215 6.86 21.01 -44.40
C GLY A 215 7.36 21.32 -43.00
N ASP A 216 6.54 21.02 -42.01
CA ASP A 216 6.73 21.47 -40.64
C ASP A 216 8.00 20.93 -40.00
N TRP A 217 8.34 19.68 -40.30
CA TRP A 217 9.55 19.04 -39.79
C TRP A 217 10.84 19.82 -40.13
N LYS A 218 10.85 20.62 -41.18
CA LYS A 218 11.98 21.45 -41.56
C LYS A 218 12.23 22.61 -40.60
N ASN A 219 11.24 22.98 -39.85
CA ASN A 219 11.36 24.00 -38.81
C ASN A 219 11.80 23.40 -37.47
N THR A 220 11.92 22.08 -37.38
CA THR A 220 12.42 21.37 -36.17
C THR A 220 13.94 21.16 -36.29
N ASP A 221 14.52 20.54 -35.30
CA ASP A 221 15.91 20.12 -35.22
C ASP A 221 16.22 18.80 -35.95
N LEU A 222 15.21 18.13 -36.54
CA LEU A 222 15.36 16.79 -37.13
C LEU A 222 16.48 16.72 -38.18
N ALA A 223 16.55 17.70 -39.11
CA ALA A 223 17.59 17.75 -40.13
C ALA A 223 18.98 17.98 -39.56
N ILE A 224 19.08 18.76 -38.48
CA ILE A 224 20.35 19.05 -37.78
C ILE A 224 20.86 17.78 -37.11
N ALA A 225 19.95 17.06 -36.41
CA ALA A 225 20.28 15.83 -35.66
C ALA A 225 20.64 14.67 -36.60
N THR A 226 19.95 14.53 -37.73
CA THR A 226 20.05 13.35 -38.59
C THR A 226 20.77 13.57 -39.90
N GLY A 227 20.90 14.83 -40.34
CA GLY A 227 21.43 15.20 -41.66
C GLY A 227 20.48 14.90 -42.83
N CYS A 228 19.20 14.62 -42.56
CA CYS A 228 18.24 14.27 -43.60
C CYS A 228 17.83 15.51 -44.44
N THR A 229 17.65 15.29 -45.72
CA THR A 229 17.14 16.32 -46.65
C THR A 229 15.68 16.11 -47.04
N SER A 230 15.12 15.00 -46.67
CA SER A 230 13.70 14.65 -46.80
C SER A 230 13.26 13.88 -45.54
N LEU A 231 11.97 13.93 -45.20
CA LEU A 231 11.45 13.23 -44.03
C LEU A 231 11.65 11.73 -44.22
N PRO A 232 12.48 11.08 -43.40
CA PRO A 232 12.62 9.62 -43.44
C PRO A 232 11.31 8.89 -43.12
N GLN A 233 11.08 7.76 -43.83
CA GLN A 233 9.83 7.00 -43.67
C GLN A 233 9.55 6.61 -42.24
N ARG A 234 10.59 6.31 -41.45
CA ARG A 234 10.41 5.92 -40.03
C ARG A 234 9.86 7.03 -39.14
N TYR A 235 9.96 8.28 -39.50
CA TYR A 235 9.38 9.42 -38.80
C TYR A 235 8.02 9.85 -39.34
N ASN A 236 7.63 9.30 -40.49
CA ASN A 236 6.34 9.50 -41.11
C ASN A 236 5.36 8.44 -40.64
N THR A 237 5.16 8.32 -39.34
CA THR A 237 4.32 7.32 -38.71
C THR A 237 3.12 8.01 -38.05
N ASP A 238 2.07 7.22 -37.87
CA ASP A 238 0.87 7.68 -37.16
C ASP A 238 1.17 7.97 -35.69
N GLU A 239 0.32 8.76 -35.04
CA GLU A 239 0.45 9.18 -33.65
C GLU A 239 0.73 8.02 -32.68
N TRP A 240 -0.06 7.02 -32.66
CA TRP A 240 0.09 5.87 -31.76
C TRP A 240 1.11 4.85 -32.25
N SER A 241 2.14 5.32 -32.92
CA SER A 241 3.19 4.47 -33.42
C SER A 241 3.96 3.78 -32.28
N PRO A 242 4.22 2.49 -32.39
CA PRO A 242 5.11 1.80 -31.47
C PRO A 242 6.56 2.25 -31.58
N TYR A 243 6.90 3.08 -32.58
CA TYR A 243 8.25 3.52 -32.86
C TYR A 243 8.60 4.87 -32.25
N GLY A 244 7.77 5.90 -32.44
CA GLY A 244 8.06 7.28 -31.99
C GLY A 244 7.60 7.51 -30.55
N PRO A 245 8.47 8.00 -29.66
CA PRO A 245 8.05 8.37 -28.31
C PRO A 245 7.18 9.63 -28.32
N ASN A 246 6.34 9.78 -27.30
CA ASN A 246 5.79 11.07 -26.94
C ASN A 246 6.90 11.89 -26.27
N CYS A 247 7.24 13.08 -26.81
CA CYS A 247 8.32 13.90 -26.30
C CYS A 247 7.85 14.74 -25.11
N ILE A 248 7.66 14.09 -23.98
CA ILE A 248 7.27 14.67 -22.69
C ILE A 248 8.04 14.00 -21.55
N ASP A 249 7.83 14.47 -20.34
CA ASP A 249 8.36 13.93 -19.09
C ASP A 249 9.88 13.88 -19.05
N PRO A 250 10.57 15.03 -19.22
CA PRO A 250 12.03 15.07 -19.15
C PRO A 250 12.52 14.81 -17.71
N CYS A 251 13.66 14.10 -17.63
CA CYS A 251 14.50 14.08 -16.42
C CYS A 251 15.94 14.39 -16.84
N VAL A 252 16.56 15.37 -16.22
CA VAL A 252 17.90 15.84 -16.60
C VAL A 252 18.90 15.64 -15.47
N PHE A 253 20.03 15.02 -15.75
CA PHE A 253 21.02 14.70 -14.75
C PHE A 253 22.45 14.72 -15.32
N TYR A 254 23.42 14.89 -14.43
CA TYR A 254 24.83 14.70 -14.73
C TYR A 254 25.26 13.27 -14.43
N ASP A 255 26.10 12.69 -15.31
CA ASP A 255 26.81 11.46 -14.99
C ASP A 255 28.14 11.74 -14.25
N ASP A 256 28.88 10.67 -13.93
CA ASP A 256 30.18 10.77 -13.24
C ASP A 256 31.27 11.47 -14.03
N ASP A 257 31.16 11.48 -15.33
CA ASP A 257 32.06 12.15 -16.24
C ASP A 257 31.62 13.60 -16.56
N ASP A 258 30.65 14.09 -15.78
CA ASP A 258 30.05 15.43 -15.92
C ASP A 258 29.39 15.67 -17.30
N ASN A 259 28.92 14.58 -17.95
CA ASN A 259 28.06 14.73 -19.13
C ASN A 259 26.62 15.01 -18.67
N LEU A 260 25.94 15.86 -19.43
CA LEU A 260 24.55 16.21 -19.20
C LEU A 260 23.64 15.33 -20.06
N TRP A 261 22.70 14.63 -19.42
CA TRP A 261 21.79 13.71 -20.08
C TRP A 261 20.33 14.08 -19.79
N MET A 262 19.46 13.72 -20.72
CA MET A 262 18.01 13.81 -20.55
C MET A 262 17.35 12.48 -20.92
N SER A 263 16.64 11.84 -19.98
CA SER A 263 15.66 10.82 -20.29
C SER A 263 14.30 11.47 -20.52
N TYR A 264 13.48 10.88 -21.39
CA TYR A 264 12.16 11.41 -21.73
C TYR A 264 11.30 10.36 -22.41
N GLY A 265 10.00 10.59 -22.45
CA GLY A 265 9.04 9.73 -23.12
C GLY A 265 7.91 9.32 -22.21
N SER A 266 6.80 8.94 -22.79
CA SER A 266 5.61 8.51 -22.06
C SER A 266 4.86 7.49 -22.90
N TRP A 267 4.63 6.29 -22.30
CA TRP A 267 3.91 5.20 -22.96
C TRP A 267 4.50 4.78 -24.34
N PHE A 268 3.73 4.16 -25.15
CA PHE A 268 3.91 3.82 -26.59
C PHE A 268 5.29 3.28 -26.99
N ALA A 269 6.11 4.09 -27.60
CA ALA A 269 7.45 3.65 -28.02
C ALA A 269 8.42 3.47 -26.84
N GLY A 270 8.08 4.00 -25.67
CA GLY A 270 8.88 3.89 -24.46
C GLY A 270 9.68 5.16 -24.16
N ILE A 271 10.66 4.96 -23.29
CA ILE A 271 11.54 6.01 -22.73
C ILE A 271 12.86 5.99 -23.49
N PHE A 272 13.28 7.16 -23.90
CA PHE A 272 14.53 7.39 -24.63
C PHE A 272 15.46 8.31 -23.84
N MET A 273 16.71 8.31 -24.23
CA MET A 273 17.72 9.15 -23.61
C MET A 273 18.60 9.80 -24.66
N ILE A 274 18.84 11.10 -24.50
CA ILE A 274 19.74 11.91 -25.32
C ILE A 274 20.75 12.64 -24.46
N LYS A 275 21.91 12.94 -25.08
CA LYS A 275 22.93 13.78 -24.48
C LYS A 275 22.62 15.24 -24.76
N LEU A 276 22.84 16.11 -23.78
CA LEU A 276 22.67 17.55 -23.89
C LEU A 276 24.03 18.27 -24.00
N ASP A 277 24.03 19.37 -24.70
CA ASP A 277 25.19 20.28 -24.82
C ASP A 277 25.23 21.21 -23.59
N LYS A 278 26.27 21.09 -22.81
CA LYS A 278 26.47 21.90 -21.60
C LYS A 278 26.61 23.39 -21.87
N GLU A 279 27.03 23.78 -23.07
CA GLU A 279 27.26 25.20 -23.45
C GLU A 279 25.96 25.97 -23.67
N ASN A 280 24.87 25.26 -24.02
CA ASN A 280 23.61 25.91 -24.35
C ASN A 280 22.38 25.23 -23.71
N GLY A 281 22.55 24.06 -23.08
CA GLY A 281 21.47 23.31 -22.46
C GLY A 281 20.53 22.58 -23.43
N LEU A 282 20.75 22.67 -24.73
CA LEU A 282 19.96 21.99 -25.76
C LEU A 282 20.56 20.61 -26.06
N ARG A 283 20.03 19.92 -27.04
CA ARG A 283 20.59 18.65 -27.52
C ARG A 283 22.02 18.81 -27.99
N ASP A 284 22.90 17.86 -27.63
CA ASP A 284 24.22 17.70 -28.25
C ASP A 284 24.09 16.95 -29.59
N TYR A 285 23.98 17.68 -30.70
CA TYR A 285 23.85 17.09 -32.04
C TYR A 285 25.13 16.39 -32.51
N THR A 286 26.28 16.70 -31.91
CA THR A 286 27.54 16.05 -32.23
C THR A 286 27.64 14.64 -31.69
N TYR A 287 26.82 14.35 -30.65
CA TYR A 287 26.67 13.01 -30.09
C TYR A 287 25.57 12.26 -30.85
N THR A 288 25.97 11.41 -31.76
CA THR A 288 25.06 10.72 -32.69
C THR A 288 24.69 9.32 -32.22
N TYR A 289 23.49 8.91 -32.57
CA TYR A 289 22.94 7.59 -32.24
C TYR A 289 22.75 6.76 -33.50
N PRO A 290 23.19 5.47 -33.53
CA PRO A 290 22.88 4.59 -34.65
C PRO A 290 21.41 4.20 -34.63
N TYR A 291 20.87 3.84 -35.78
CA TYR A 291 19.60 3.09 -35.81
C TYR A 291 19.88 1.63 -35.46
N GLN A 292 19.28 1.16 -34.39
CA GLN A 292 19.43 -0.22 -33.89
C GLN A 292 18.10 -0.87 -33.65
N VAL A 293 17.97 -2.14 -34.07
CA VAL A 293 16.82 -2.99 -33.73
C VAL A 293 17.34 -4.14 -32.90
N LYS A 294 16.77 -4.29 -31.66
CA LYS A 294 17.24 -5.30 -30.69
C LYS A 294 18.75 -5.24 -30.41
N GLY A 295 19.32 -4.03 -30.44
CA GLY A 295 20.74 -3.83 -30.18
C GLY A 295 21.67 -4.06 -31.40
N VAL A 296 21.13 -4.44 -32.55
CA VAL A 296 21.87 -4.63 -33.76
C VAL A 296 21.73 -3.40 -34.66
N THR A 297 22.85 -2.83 -35.08
CA THR A 297 22.85 -1.69 -36.02
C THR A 297 22.28 -2.11 -37.37
N THR A 298 21.36 -1.30 -37.91
CA THR A 298 20.69 -1.57 -39.18
C THR A 298 20.45 -0.25 -39.97
N THR A 299 20.17 -0.37 -41.25
CA THR A 299 19.82 0.74 -42.15
C THR A 299 18.32 0.76 -42.47
N ALA A 300 17.49 0.17 -41.67
CA ALA A 300 16.06 0.07 -41.91
C ALA A 300 15.41 1.41 -42.26
N GLY A 301 14.63 1.43 -43.34
CA GLY A 301 13.92 2.61 -43.80
C GLY A 301 12.62 2.85 -43.11
N ALA A 302 11.93 1.79 -42.68
CA ALA A 302 10.64 1.82 -41.97
C ALA A 302 10.81 1.83 -40.44
N ALA A 303 9.80 2.30 -39.76
CA ALA A 303 9.71 2.22 -38.28
C ALA A 303 9.63 0.76 -37.81
N ASP A 304 10.37 0.42 -36.77
CA ASP A 304 10.35 -0.88 -36.12
C ASP A 304 10.07 -0.73 -34.61
N ALA A 305 9.02 -1.37 -34.11
CA ALA A 305 8.66 -1.37 -32.70
C ALA A 305 9.74 -1.94 -31.76
N ASN A 306 10.67 -2.73 -32.30
CA ASN A 306 11.82 -3.28 -31.56
C ASN A 306 13.07 -2.40 -31.66
N ALA A 307 12.97 -1.17 -32.19
CA ALA A 307 14.08 -0.24 -32.20
C ALA A 307 14.57 0.07 -30.80
N THR A 308 15.85 -0.08 -30.56
CA THR A 308 16.53 0.16 -29.27
C THR A 308 17.39 1.41 -29.31
N SER A 309 17.61 1.98 -30.49
CA SER A 309 18.27 3.28 -30.71
C SER A 309 17.82 3.89 -32.02
N ASP A 310 17.73 5.20 -32.05
CA ASP A 310 17.33 5.97 -33.23
C ASP A 310 18.17 7.22 -33.35
N PRO A 311 18.57 7.62 -34.56
CA PRO A 311 19.39 8.82 -34.79
C PRO A 311 18.79 10.12 -34.27
N TYR A 312 17.46 10.22 -34.26
CA TYR A 312 16.76 11.37 -33.69
C TYR A 312 16.34 11.16 -32.22
N PHE A 313 15.61 10.10 -31.92
CA PHE A 313 15.08 9.92 -30.59
C PHE A 313 16.11 9.48 -29.55
N GLY A 314 17.30 9.02 -29.96
CA GLY A 314 18.36 8.62 -29.06
C GLY A 314 18.32 7.13 -28.67
N LYS A 315 18.86 6.80 -27.50
CA LYS A 315 18.90 5.43 -26.98
C LYS A 315 17.66 5.13 -26.16
N LYS A 316 16.96 4.06 -26.49
CA LYS A 316 15.83 3.59 -25.69
C LYS A 316 16.33 2.89 -24.42
N ILE A 317 15.80 3.27 -23.28
CA ILE A 317 16.20 2.74 -21.96
C ILE A 317 15.12 1.98 -21.25
N ALA A 318 13.84 2.21 -21.59
CA ALA A 318 12.72 1.50 -20.97
C ALA A 318 11.50 1.48 -21.89
N GLY A 319 10.56 0.58 -21.59
CA GLY A 319 9.24 0.53 -22.21
C GLY A 319 9.24 0.01 -23.64
N GLY A 320 8.14 0.24 -24.33
CA GLY A 320 7.92 -0.13 -25.73
C GLY A 320 6.43 -0.37 -26.01
N TRP A 321 6.09 -0.69 -27.26
CA TRP A 321 4.69 -0.88 -27.64
C TRP A 321 4.01 -1.97 -26.81
N GLY A 322 2.86 -1.65 -26.27
CA GLY A 322 2.09 -2.53 -25.37
C GLY A 322 2.65 -2.57 -23.96
N VAL A 323 3.59 -1.70 -23.62
CA VAL A 323 4.12 -1.49 -22.28
C VAL A 323 3.65 -0.16 -21.75
N SER A 324 3.08 -0.14 -20.57
CA SER A 324 2.80 1.08 -19.84
C SER A 324 4.11 1.72 -19.35
N GLY A 325 4.07 2.97 -19.01
CA GLY A 325 5.16 3.65 -18.31
C GLY A 325 5.41 5.05 -18.81
N GLU A 326 5.60 5.94 -17.84
CA GLU A 326 5.89 7.36 -18.04
C GLU A 326 6.73 7.88 -16.90
N ALA A 327 7.00 9.19 -16.88
CA ALA A 327 7.65 9.84 -15.75
C ALA A 327 9.00 9.21 -15.40
N SER A 328 9.82 8.95 -16.40
CA SER A 328 11.17 8.43 -16.15
C SER A 328 11.97 9.43 -15.32
N TYR A 329 12.50 9.00 -14.19
CA TYR A 329 13.40 9.84 -13.39
C TYR A 329 14.66 9.05 -13.05
N ILE A 330 15.82 9.63 -13.27
CA ILE A 330 17.11 8.97 -13.01
C ILE A 330 17.86 9.72 -11.91
N GLN A 331 18.08 9.05 -10.79
CA GLN A 331 18.86 9.57 -9.68
C GLN A 331 20.01 8.64 -9.37
N LYS A 332 21.21 9.18 -9.30
CA LYS A 332 22.37 8.43 -8.81
C LYS A 332 22.41 8.43 -7.29
N VAL A 333 22.51 7.24 -6.69
CA VAL A 333 22.73 7.05 -5.26
C VAL A 333 23.83 5.99 -5.09
N GLY A 334 24.93 6.34 -4.43
CA GLY A 334 26.09 5.49 -4.34
C GLY A 334 26.66 5.16 -5.74
N LYS A 335 26.85 3.87 -6.03
CA LYS A 335 27.40 3.43 -7.32
C LYS A 335 26.37 3.24 -8.43
N TYR A 336 25.07 3.31 -8.14
CA TYR A 336 24.01 3.02 -9.11
C TYR A 336 23.25 4.26 -9.53
N TYR A 337 22.87 4.27 -10.82
CA TYR A 337 21.81 5.08 -11.36
C TYR A 337 20.50 4.31 -11.20
N TYR A 338 19.54 4.89 -10.51
CA TYR A 338 18.21 4.31 -10.31
C TYR A 338 17.24 5.00 -11.27
N LEU A 339 16.62 4.20 -12.12
CA LEU A 339 15.54 4.64 -13.00
C LEU A 339 14.21 4.37 -12.30
N PHE A 340 13.50 5.41 -11.98
CA PHE A 340 12.12 5.37 -11.52
C PHE A 340 11.20 5.48 -12.73
N MET A 341 10.16 4.68 -12.74
CA MET A 341 9.12 4.69 -13.76
C MET A 341 7.76 4.69 -13.09
N SER A 342 6.81 5.43 -13.61
CA SER A 342 5.42 5.39 -13.17
C SER A 342 4.59 4.58 -14.14
N TYR A 343 3.83 3.62 -13.62
CA TYR A 343 2.97 2.73 -14.37
C TYR A 343 1.53 2.89 -13.92
N GLY A 344 0.60 2.63 -14.82
CA GLY A 344 -0.81 2.75 -14.55
C GLY A 344 -1.40 4.11 -14.90
N GLY A 345 -2.66 4.32 -14.58
CA GLY A 345 -3.35 5.59 -14.76
C GLY A 345 -3.30 6.44 -13.51
N LEU A 346 -3.17 7.73 -13.68
CA LEU A 346 -2.92 8.73 -12.62
C LEU A 346 -4.12 9.01 -11.69
N THR A 347 -5.30 8.44 -11.95
CA THR A 347 -6.49 8.62 -11.10
C THR A 347 -6.41 7.73 -9.85
N ALA A 348 -7.21 8.02 -8.83
CA ALA A 348 -7.22 7.24 -7.58
C ALA A 348 -7.45 5.74 -7.80
N ALA A 349 -8.34 5.38 -8.73
CA ALA A 349 -8.59 3.99 -9.15
C ALA A 349 -7.71 3.53 -10.31
N GLY A 350 -6.84 4.39 -10.83
CA GLY A 350 -6.07 4.15 -12.05
C GLY A 350 -4.86 3.25 -11.86
N GLY A 351 -4.47 2.99 -10.62
CA GLY A 351 -3.37 2.09 -10.30
C GLY A 351 -1.99 2.65 -10.55
N TYR A 352 -1.85 3.96 -10.49
CA TYR A 352 -0.55 4.61 -10.63
C TYR A 352 0.41 4.09 -9.57
N GLN A 353 1.63 3.72 -9.96
CA GLN A 353 2.61 3.16 -9.05
C GLN A 353 4.04 3.36 -9.57
N ILE A 354 4.96 3.54 -8.65
CA ILE A 354 6.39 3.74 -8.93
C ILE A 354 7.09 2.39 -8.95
N ARG A 355 7.87 2.15 -10.02
CA ARG A 355 8.75 1.00 -10.18
C ARG A 355 10.18 1.45 -10.40
N VAL A 356 11.12 0.72 -9.82
CA VAL A 356 12.54 1.09 -9.81
C VAL A 356 13.38 0.00 -10.47
N PHE A 357 14.28 0.46 -11.33
CA PHE A 357 15.34 -0.33 -11.96
C PHE A 357 16.68 0.33 -11.63
N ARG A 358 17.78 -0.37 -11.79
CA ARG A 358 19.10 0.21 -11.58
C ARG A 358 20.11 -0.19 -12.65
N SER A 359 21.14 0.64 -12.83
CA SER A 359 22.27 0.41 -13.68
C SER A 359 23.55 1.00 -13.07
N GLU A 360 24.71 0.45 -13.40
CA GLU A 360 26.02 1.09 -13.09
C GLU A 360 26.40 2.13 -14.14
N LYS A 361 25.63 2.27 -15.22
CA LYS A 361 25.86 3.22 -16.29
C LYS A 361 24.66 4.15 -16.47
N PRO A 362 24.89 5.42 -16.81
CA PRO A 362 23.82 6.40 -16.97
C PRO A 362 22.80 6.01 -18.05
N ASP A 363 23.27 5.33 -19.11
CA ASP A 363 22.48 4.93 -20.27
C ASP A 363 22.02 3.48 -20.26
N GLY A 364 22.07 2.81 -19.09
CA GLY A 364 21.62 1.44 -18.88
C GLY A 364 22.62 0.34 -19.32
N PRO A 365 22.20 -0.93 -19.39
CA PRO A 365 20.83 -1.40 -19.22
C PRO A 365 20.33 -1.27 -17.77
N TYR A 366 19.12 -0.79 -17.62
CA TYR A 366 18.45 -0.70 -16.31
C TYR A 366 17.72 -2.00 -16.01
N LYS A 367 18.05 -2.64 -14.91
CA LYS A 367 17.49 -3.94 -14.52
C LYS A 367 16.84 -3.91 -13.15
N ASP A 368 15.86 -4.78 -12.96
CA ASP A 368 15.25 -5.05 -11.66
C ASP A 368 15.90 -6.24 -10.92
N CYS A 369 15.32 -6.65 -9.79
CA CYS A 369 15.75 -7.83 -9.03
C CYS A 369 14.75 -8.99 -9.07
N LEU A 370 13.76 -8.97 -9.96
CA LEU A 370 12.65 -9.93 -9.94
C LEU A 370 13.07 -11.33 -10.42
N THR A 371 14.20 -11.43 -11.10
CA THR A 371 14.86 -12.70 -11.46
C THR A 371 16.31 -12.70 -11.01
N SER A 372 16.98 -13.84 -11.06
CA SER A 372 18.41 -13.94 -10.71
C SER A 372 19.32 -13.08 -11.59
N THR A 373 18.90 -12.76 -12.82
CA THR A 373 19.65 -11.93 -13.77
C THR A 373 19.10 -10.51 -13.89
N GLY A 374 17.96 -10.23 -13.23
CA GLY A 374 17.19 -9.01 -13.41
C GLY A 374 16.45 -8.93 -14.75
N ILE A 375 15.27 -8.31 -14.76
CA ILE A 375 14.53 -8.00 -15.99
C ILE A 375 14.99 -6.63 -16.48
N ASP A 376 15.37 -6.55 -17.75
CA ASP A 376 15.76 -5.30 -18.38
C ASP A 376 14.52 -4.44 -18.65
N ALA A 377 14.50 -3.21 -18.15
CA ALA A 377 13.40 -2.26 -18.31
C ALA A 377 13.02 -2.03 -19.78
N MET A 378 13.99 -2.11 -20.70
CA MET A 378 13.75 -1.94 -22.15
C MET A 378 12.95 -3.06 -22.77
N TYR A 379 13.03 -4.27 -22.21
CA TYR A 379 12.34 -5.47 -22.70
C TYR A 379 11.22 -5.95 -21.78
N GLY A 380 11.02 -5.30 -20.67
CA GLY A 380 9.94 -5.57 -19.75
C GLY A 380 8.59 -5.35 -20.43
N LYS A 381 7.62 -6.19 -20.10
CA LYS A 381 6.25 -6.07 -20.56
C LYS A 381 5.37 -5.82 -19.36
N TYR A 382 5.37 -4.61 -18.88
CA TYR A 382 4.45 -4.21 -17.86
C TYR A 382 3.10 -3.88 -18.51
N ILE A 383 2.11 -4.65 -18.17
CA ILE A 383 0.72 -4.35 -18.52
C ILE A 383 0.01 -4.12 -17.20
N LEU A 384 -0.22 -2.88 -16.86
CA LEU A 384 -1.12 -2.58 -15.78
C LEU A 384 -2.53 -2.91 -16.24
N ASN A 385 -3.13 -3.87 -15.59
CA ASN A 385 -4.54 -4.10 -15.78
C ASN A 385 -5.32 -3.40 -14.69
N PHE A 386 -6.15 -2.45 -15.09
CA PHE A 386 -7.18 -1.83 -14.30
C PHE A 386 -8.27 -2.86 -13.92
N GLY A 387 -7.95 -3.93 -13.30
CA GLY A 387 -8.90 -4.99 -12.97
C GLY A 387 -8.23 -6.28 -12.51
N GLY A 388 -6.95 -6.23 -12.21
CA GLY A 388 -6.30 -7.32 -11.49
C GLY A 388 -5.57 -8.38 -12.31
N ASP A 389 -5.47 -8.23 -13.64
CA ASP A 389 -4.83 -9.23 -14.50
C ASP A 389 -3.46 -8.82 -15.05
N ALA A 390 -2.65 -8.13 -14.28
CA ALA A 390 -1.28 -7.86 -14.70
C ALA A 390 -0.55 -9.19 -14.94
N LYS A 391 -0.24 -9.48 -16.20
CA LYS A 391 0.36 -10.77 -16.61
C LYS A 391 1.85 -10.83 -16.28
N ARG A 392 2.53 -9.68 -16.24
CA ARG A 392 3.92 -9.54 -15.83
C ARG A 392 4.12 -8.14 -15.30
N ASP A 393 4.79 -8.07 -14.16
CA ASP A 393 5.19 -6.81 -13.55
C ASP A 393 6.71 -6.78 -13.51
N GLU A 394 7.32 -5.74 -14.02
CA GLU A 394 8.75 -5.48 -13.97
C GLU A 394 9.04 -4.27 -13.07
N GLY A 395 10.26 -4.22 -12.57
CA GLY A 395 10.71 -3.18 -11.67
C GLY A 395 10.35 -3.43 -10.20
N VAL A 396 11.15 -2.90 -9.30
CA VAL A 396 10.94 -3.01 -7.86
C VAL A 396 9.88 -2.01 -7.42
N LYS A 397 8.85 -2.48 -6.75
CA LYS A 397 7.83 -1.62 -6.15
C LYS A 397 8.28 -1.21 -4.75
N LEU A 398 8.57 0.08 -4.54
CA LEU A 398 9.05 0.57 -3.24
C LEU A 398 7.94 0.55 -2.19
N PHE A 399 6.74 0.94 -2.58
CA PHE A 399 5.52 0.94 -1.78
C PHE A 399 4.30 0.93 -2.71
N GLY A 400 3.14 0.62 -2.16
CA GLY A 400 1.85 0.67 -2.85
C GLY A 400 0.85 1.51 -2.07
N ASN A 401 -0.44 1.34 -2.38
CA ASN A 401 -1.50 2.00 -1.62
C ASN A 401 -1.48 1.53 -0.17
N TYR A 402 -1.58 2.46 0.79
CA TYR A 402 -1.48 2.14 2.21
C TYR A 402 -2.18 3.17 3.09
N GLN A 403 -2.43 2.79 4.35
CA GLN A 403 -2.87 3.71 5.39
C GLN A 403 -2.29 3.28 6.74
N TRP A 404 -1.41 4.10 7.31
CA TRP A 404 -1.08 4.00 8.72
C TRP A 404 -2.26 4.48 9.58
N GLU A 405 -2.33 3.99 10.80
CA GLU A 405 -3.43 4.27 11.72
C GLU A 405 -3.64 5.76 12.01
N THR A 406 -2.57 6.54 12.04
CA THR A 406 -2.62 7.99 12.31
C THR A 406 -3.01 8.82 11.10
N MET A 407 -3.00 8.23 9.90
CA MET A 407 -3.34 8.94 8.67
C MET A 407 -4.86 9.13 8.52
N PRO A 408 -5.32 10.33 8.17
CA PRO A 408 -6.76 10.59 8.00
C PRO A 408 -7.38 9.87 6.80
N ASN A 409 -6.58 9.59 5.76
CA ASN A 409 -7.00 8.91 4.54
C ASN A 409 -5.91 7.96 4.05
N ALA A 410 -6.32 6.88 3.39
CA ALA A 410 -5.39 6.04 2.66
C ALA A 410 -4.79 6.81 1.48
N GLU A 411 -3.49 6.64 1.25
CA GLU A 411 -2.79 7.12 0.07
C GLU A 411 -2.88 6.10 -1.05
N LEU A 412 -3.22 6.61 -2.24
CA LEU A 412 -3.47 5.82 -3.44
C LEU A 412 -2.71 6.40 -4.62
N ALA A 413 -2.45 5.58 -5.62
CA ALA A 413 -1.96 6.04 -6.92
C ALA A 413 -0.73 6.97 -6.80
N GLN A 414 0.30 6.52 -6.13
CA GLN A 414 1.58 7.22 -5.99
C GLN A 414 2.34 7.16 -7.30
N GLY A 415 2.74 8.30 -7.85
CA GLY A 415 3.46 8.30 -9.12
C GLY A 415 4.07 9.63 -9.50
N HIS A 416 4.62 9.65 -10.68
CA HIS A 416 5.33 10.76 -11.32
C HIS A 416 6.28 11.44 -10.33
N ASN A 417 7.27 10.67 -9.89
CA ASN A 417 8.22 11.13 -8.90
C ASN A 417 9.42 11.84 -9.51
N SER A 418 10.00 12.71 -8.72
CA SER A 418 11.41 13.07 -8.78
C SER A 418 12.17 12.50 -7.59
N ALA A 419 13.48 12.57 -7.63
CA ALA A 419 14.36 12.19 -6.53
C ALA A 419 15.56 13.12 -6.46
N ILE A 420 16.14 13.26 -5.27
CA ILE A 420 17.31 14.09 -5.06
C ILE A 420 18.19 13.50 -3.96
N VAL A 421 19.49 13.70 -4.08
CA VAL A 421 20.40 13.59 -2.94
C VAL A 421 20.58 14.99 -2.36
N ASP A 422 20.17 15.16 -1.12
CA ASP A 422 20.17 16.47 -0.47
C ASP A 422 21.58 16.94 -0.04
N HIS A 423 21.68 18.16 0.50
CA HIS A 423 22.93 18.75 0.94
C HIS A 423 23.65 17.99 2.07
N LYS A 424 22.99 17.03 2.72
CA LYS A 424 23.57 16.15 3.75
C LYS A 424 23.83 14.75 3.23
N GLY A 425 23.63 14.50 1.94
CA GLY A 425 23.86 13.20 1.32
C GLY A 425 22.73 12.18 1.53
N ARG A 426 21.51 12.62 1.92
CA ARG A 426 20.33 11.75 2.05
C ARG A 426 19.58 11.71 0.73
N ALA A 427 19.25 10.51 0.30
CA ALA A 427 18.39 10.34 -0.87
C ALA A 427 16.92 10.54 -0.49
N LEU A 428 16.19 11.34 -1.25
CA LEU A 428 14.78 11.63 -1.04
C LEU A 428 14.01 11.33 -2.33
N ILE A 429 12.83 10.76 -2.21
CA ILE A 429 11.84 10.65 -3.29
C ILE A 429 10.71 11.64 -3.03
N VAL A 430 10.28 12.32 -4.09
CA VAL A 430 9.20 13.30 -4.06
C VAL A 430 8.19 12.90 -5.13
N TYR A 431 6.95 12.71 -4.76
CA TYR A 431 5.91 12.24 -5.67
C TYR A 431 4.57 12.86 -5.34
N HIS A 432 3.61 12.76 -6.24
CA HIS A 432 2.23 13.07 -5.89
C HIS A 432 1.44 11.79 -5.59
N THR A 433 0.44 11.91 -4.74
CA THR A 433 -0.45 10.84 -4.32
C THR A 433 -1.91 11.29 -4.34
N ARG A 434 -2.82 10.35 -4.59
CA ARG A 434 -4.27 10.50 -4.42
C ARG A 434 -4.70 9.96 -3.06
N PHE A 435 -5.98 10.10 -2.76
CA PHE A 435 -6.53 9.71 -1.46
C PHE A 435 -7.85 8.99 -1.60
N LEU A 436 -8.07 8.03 -0.73
CA LEU A 436 -9.38 7.41 -0.59
C LEU A 436 -10.41 8.45 -0.14
N ASN A 437 -11.54 8.52 -0.83
CA ASN A 437 -12.67 9.42 -0.51
C ASN A 437 -12.38 10.94 -0.63
N ARG A 438 -11.35 11.33 -1.37
CA ARG A 438 -11.05 12.75 -1.66
C ARG A 438 -11.13 13.07 -3.16
N SER A 439 -12.00 12.37 -3.90
CA SER A 439 -12.10 12.49 -5.36
C SER A 439 -10.72 12.31 -6.03
N GLU A 440 -10.34 13.23 -6.91
CA GLU A 440 -9.03 13.24 -7.57
C GLU A 440 -8.08 14.31 -6.98
N GLU A 441 -8.33 14.75 -5.75
CA GLU A 441 -7.38 15.62 -5.05
C GLU A 441 -6.03 14.91 -4.91
N HIS A 442 -4.97 15.67 -5.04
CA HIS A 442 -3.60 15.17 -4.91
C HIS A 442 -2.76 16.10 -4.05
N GLU A 443 -1.74 15.54 -3.45
CA GLU A 443 -0.76 16.27 -2.65
C GLU A 443 0.63 15.70 -2.90
N VAL A 444 1.66 16.49 -2.63
CA VAL A 444 3.06 16.06 -2.65
C VAL A 444 3.41 15.31 -1.37
N ARG A 445 4.22 14.26 -1.52
CA ARG A 445 4.84 13.51 -0.42
C ARG A 445 6.35 13.42 -0.64
N VAL A 446 7.06 13.37 0.47
CA VAL A 446 8.52 13.19 0.48
C VAL A 446 8.86 12.05 1.44
N HIS A 447 9.56 11.03 0.95
CA HIS A 447 10.11 9.97 1.79
C HIS A 447 11.62 9.89 1.64
N GLN A 448 12.32 9.53 2.72
CA GLN A 448 13.74 9.22 2.61
C GLN A 448 13.91 7.84 1.98
N LEU A 449 14.89 7.74 1.12
CA LEU A 449 15.34 6.49 0.54
C LEU A 449 16.65 6.06 1.20
N PHE A 450 16.80 4.77 1.43
CA PHE A 450 18.03 4.15 1.90
C PHE A 450 18.46 3.05 0.93
N VAL A 451 19.75 2.76 0.92
CA VAL A 451 20.32 1.65 0.14
C VAL A 451 20.49 0.45 1.07
N ASN A 452 19.86 -0.69 0.75
CA ASN A 452 20.01 -1.93 1.50
C ASN A 452 21.32 -2.66 1.14
N GLN A 453 21.62 -3.77 1.83
CA GLN A 453 22.87 -4.55 1.64
C GLN A 453 23.06 -5.05 0.20
N ASP A 454 22.00 -5.23 -0.57
CA ASP A 454 22.06 -5.66 -1.98
C ASP A 454 22.15 -4.49 -2.96
N GLY A 455 22.26 -3.26 -2.43
CA GLY A 455 22.32 -2.05 -3.24
C GLY A 455 20.98 -1.67 -3.88
N TRP A 456 19.85 -2.06 -3.30
CA TRP A 456 18.52 -1.62 -3.72
C TRP A 456 18.01 -0.52 -2.82
N LEU A 457 17.23 0.39 -3.41
CA LEU A 457 16.53 1.40 -2.64
C LEU A 457 15.39 0.78 -1.85
N VAL A 458 15.21 1.26 -0.63
CA VAL A 458 14.05 1.04 0.24
C VAL A 458 13.56 2.39 0.73
N ALA A 459 12.26 2.62 0.74
CA ALA A 459 11.67 3.87 1.17
C ALA A 459 11.30 3.81 2.65
N ALA A 460 11.59 4.87 3.39
CA ALA A 460 11.22 4.97 4.79
C ALA A 460 9.70 4.97 4.98
N PRO A 461 9.17 4.37 6.08
CA PRO A 461 7.72 4.17 6.28
C PRO A 461 6.89 5.45 6.39
N TYR A 462 7.46 6.50 6.94
CA TYR A 462 6.78 7.78 7.18
C TYR A 462 7.38 8.89 6.34
N GLU A 463 6.63 9.97 6.16
CA GLU A 463 7.11 11.13 5.45
C GLU A 463 8.36 11.73 6.11
N PHE A 464 9.27 12.20 5.30
CA PHE A 464 10.51 12.80 5.75
C PHE A 464 10.23 14.09 6.55
N SER A 465 10.50 14.07 7.83
CA SER A 465 10.33 15.22 8.76
C SER A 465 11.64 15.91 9.14
N GLY A 466 12.75 15.51 8.51
CA GLY A 466 14.08 16.07 8.80
C GLY A 466 15.02 15.10 9.50
N GLU A 467 14.78 13.80 9.37
CA GLU A 467 15.63 12.73 9.92
C GLU A 467 17.09 12.90 9.51
N THR A 468 18.01 12.50 10.38
CA THR A 468 19.41 12.88 10.23
C THR A 468 20.31 11.82 9.62
N TYR A 469 19.91 10.55 9.64
CA TYR A 469 20.79 9.46 9.22
C TYR A 469 20.91 9.38 7.69
N THR A 470 22.13 9.10 7.26
CA THR A 470 22.50 8.87 5.85
C THR A 470 22.69 7.38 5.59
N ASP A 471 22.81 6.99 4.30
CA ASP A 471 23.21 5.63 3.94
C ASP A 471 24.55 5.22 4.55
N ASN A 472 25.50 6.16 4.67
CA ASN A 472 26.77 5.90 5.31
C ASN A 472 26.62 5.60 6.81
N ASP A 473 25.74 6.32 7.52
CA ASP A 473 25.46 6.03 8.93
C ASP A 473 24.88 4.63 9.08
N ILE A 474 23.93 4.27 8.24
CA ILE A 474 23.32 2.92 8.23
C ILE A 474 24.35 1.82 7.97
N ALA A 475 25.23 2.03 7.00
CA ALA A 475 26.21 1.03 6.56
C ALA A 475 27.40 0.86 7.50
N THR A 476 27.71 1.86 8.32
CA THR A 476 28.96 1.92 9.09
C THR A 476 28.78 2.04 10.61
N ARG A 477 27.53 2.18 11.07
CA ARG A 477 27.22 2.36 12.51
C ARG A 477 26.11 1.42 12.94
N GLN A 478 26.29 0.78 14.06
CA GLN A 478 25.21 0.08 14.76
C GLN A 478 24.53 1.09 15.68
N LEU A 479 23.41 1.65 15.21
CA LEU A 479 22.64 2.68 15.91
C LEU A 479 21.71 2.08 16.98
N TYR A 480 21.35 0.79 16.83
CA TYR A 480 20.38 0.10 17.68
C TYR A 480 20.91 -1.27 18.07
N ASP A 481 20.67 -1.67 19.30
CA ASP A 481 20.96 -3.04 19.76
C ASP A 481 19.73 -3.96 19.64
N ALA A 482 19.94 -5.25 19.86
CA ALA A 482 18.87 -6.23 19.72
C ALA A 482 17.74 -6.04 20.75
N THR A 483 18.03 -5.47 21.90
CA THR A 483 17.00 -5.22 22.94
C THR A 483 16.14 -4.00 22.59
N GLU A 484 16.74 -3.02 21.96
CA GLU A 484 15.99 -1.86 21.42
C GLU A 484 15.11 -2.24 20.24
N VAL A 485 15.59 -3.18 19.39
CA VAL A 485 14.84 -3.63 18.20
C VAL A 485 13.74 -4.61 18.57
N ALA A 486 13.92 -5.47 19.56
CA ALA A 486 12.84 -6.38 19.97
C ALA A 486 11.59 -5.64 20.43
N GLY A 487 10.42 -6.23 20.21
CA GLY A 487 9.13 -5.66 20.62
C GLY A 487 8.05 -5.74 19.54
N ASP A 488 6.91 -5.06 19.80
CA ASP A 488 5.74 -5.07 18.93
C ASP A 488 5.83 -4.02 17.83
N TYR A 489 5.74 -4.48 16.59
CA TYR A 489 5.73 -3.63 15.40
C TYR A 489 4.36 -3.65 14.71
N GLN A 490 3.90 -2.49 14.32
CA GLN A 490 2.91 -2.36 13.27
C GLN A 490 3.62 -2.52 11.93
N MET A 491 3.22 -3.48 11.12
CA MET A 491 3.90 -3.81 9.87
C MET A 491 2.95 -3.70 8.68
N ILE A 492 3.39 -3.04 7.61
CA ILE A 492 2.73 -3.06 6.30
C ILE A 492 3.61 -3.87 5.34
N ALA A 493 3.01 -4.88 4.72
CA ALA A 493 3.60 -5.56 3.57
C ALA A 493 2.97 -4.99 2.30
N HIS A 494 3.80 -4.50 1.37
CA HIS A 494 3.31 -3.97 0.12
C HIS A 494 3.24 -5.11 -0.91
N PRO A 495 2.03 -5.60 -1.24
CA PRO A 495 1.91 -6.65 -2.24
C PRO A 495 2.36 -6.12 -3.59
N TYR A 496 2.96 -6.97 -4.37
CA TYR A 496 3.41 -6.59 -5.71
C TYR A 496 2.26 -6.14 -6.59
N ARG A 497 1.07 -6.69 -6.36
CA ARG A 497 -0.19 -6.34 -7.03
C ARG A 497 -1.25 -5.97 -6.02
N GLN A 498 -2.01 -4.94 -6.34
CA GLN A 498 -3.19 -4.50 -5.61
C GLN A 498 -4.36 -4.35 -6.58
N ASN A 499 -5.57 -4.59 -6.10
CA ASN A 499 -6.77 -4.31 -6.89
C ASN A 499 -7.06 -2.80 -6.87
N THR A 500 -6.35 -2.07 -7.73
CA THR A 500 -6.43 -0.61 -7.78
C THR A 500 -7.79 -0.10 -8.25
N ALA A 501 -8.50 -0.87 -9.08
CA ALA A 501 -9.86 -0.52 -9.50
C ALA A 501 -10.84 -0.52 -8.32
N ALA A 502 -10.61 -1.33 -7.29
CA ALA A 502 -11.34 -1.31 -6.03
C ALA A 502 -10.74 -0.31 -5.02
N MET A 503 -9.68 0.39 -5.39
CA MET A 503 -8.91 1.28 -4.50
C MET A 503 -8.44 0.55 -3.22
N ASP A 504 -8.07 -0.73 -3.34
CA ASP A 504 -7.53 -1.51 -2.24
C ASP A 504 -6.24 -0.87 -1.73
N TYR A 505 -6.04 -0.95 -0.43
CA TYR A 505 -4.86 -0.44 0.27
C TYR A 505 -4.52 -1.31 1.47
N GLU A 506 -3.24 -1.30 1.84
CA GLU A 506 -2.74 -2.07 2.95
C GLU A 506 -2.87 -1.32 4.28
N LYS A 507 -3.23 -2.05 5.31
CA LYS A 507 -3.26 -1.59 6.70
C LYS A 507 -2.19 -2.31 7.51
N PRO A 508 -1.71 -1.70 8.60
CA PRO A 508 -0.75 -2.37 9.45
C PRO A 508 -1.36 -3.60 10.13
N VAL A 509 -0.53 -4.64 10.25
CA VAL A 509 -0.77 -5.81 11.08
C VAL A 509 0.29 -5.87 12.17
N THR A 510 0.02 -6.55 13.27
CA THR A 510 0.98 -6.64 14.37
C THR A 510 1.87 -7.86 14.21
N ILE A 511 3.17 -7.65 14.31
CA ILE A 511 4.18 -8.69 14.48
C ILE A 511 5.01 -8.39 15.73
N HIS A 512 5.57 -9.42 16.33
CA HIS A 512 6.47 -9.30 17.47
C HIS A 512 7.87 -9.82 17.10
N LEU A 513 8.87 -8.97 17.20
CA LEU A 513 10.28 -9.34 17.08
C LEU A 513 10.76 -9.80 18.46
N ASN A 514 10.88 -11.12 18.68
CA ASN A 514 11.30 -11.68 19.95
C ASN A 514 12.81 -11.49 20.18
N ALA A 515 13.21 -11.31 21.42
CA ALA A 515 14.62 -11.12 21.80
C ALA A 515 15.54 -12.33 21.44
N ASP A 516 14.96 -13.50 21.20
CA ASP A 516 15.68 -14.70 20.73
C ASP A 516 15.90 -14.74 19.21
N GLY A 517 15.48 -13.70 18.49
CA GLY A 517 15.60 -13.61 17.04
C GLY A 517 14.42 -14.24 16.27
N SER A 518 13.42 -14.81 16.97
CA SER A 518 12.21 -15.30 16.31
C SER A 518 11.21 -14.17 16.05
N ILE A 519 10.27 -14.39 15.13
CA ILE A 519 9.14 -13.48 14.84
C ILE A 519 7.85 -14.24 15.07
N SER A 520 6.89 -13.58 15.73
CA SER A 520 5.54 -14.08 15.98
C SER A 520 4.48 -13.01 15.69
N GLY A 521 3.20 -13.37 15.70
CA GLY A 521 2.08 -12.50 15.37
C GLY A 521 1.44 -12.88 14.05
N GLU A 522 1.02 -11.89 13.24
CA GLU A 522 0.40 -12.15 11.92
C GLU A 522 1.34 -12.93 11.00
N TYR A 523 2.62 -12.61 11.01
CA TYR A 523 3.66 -13.35 10.31
C TYR A 523 4.61 -14.01 11.32
N THR A 524 5.18 -15.13 10.92
CA THR A 524 6.19 -15.85 11.72
C THR A 524 7.50 -15.87 11.00
N GLY A 525 8.62 -16.06 11.73
CA GLY A 525 9.90 -16.12 11.07
C GLY A 525 11.09 -15.84 11.97
N LYS A 526 12.10 -15.18 11.42
CA LYS A 526 13.35 -14.83 12.12
C LYS A 526 13.82 -13.44 11.72
N TRP A 527 14.53 -12.78 12.62
CA TRP A 527 15.23 -11.53 12.37
C TRP A 527 16.63 -11.56 12.98
N GLU A 528 17.51 -10.77 12.38
CA GLU A 528 18.88 -10.61 12.87
C GLU A 528 19.44 -9.24 12.47
N LEU A 529 20.30 -8.67 13.31
CA LEU A 529 21.06 -7.47 13.00
C LEU A 529 22.37 -7.83 12.30
N VAL A 530 22.77 -7.00 11.36
CA VAL A 530 24.09 -7.12 10.72
C VAL A 530 25.10 -6.34 11.55
N SER A 531 26.02 -7.07 12.19
CA SER A 531 26.99 -6.51 13.13
C SER A 531 27.74 -5.29 12.58
N GLY A 532 27.86 -4.24 13.41
CA GLY A 532 28.56 -3.00 13.07
C GLY A 532 27.80 -2.07 12.13
N THR A 533 26.55 -2.39 11.82
CA THR A 533 25.69 -1.62 10.91
C THR A 533 24.30 -1.42 11.51
N SER A 534 23.46 -0.63 10.87
CA SER A 534 22.03 -0.54 11.18
C SER A 534 21.18 -1.31 10.14
N TYR A 535 21.76 -2.33 9.52
CA TYR A 535 21.00 -3.24 8.67
C TYR A 535 20.29 -4.32 9.48
N ILE A 536 19.12 -4.70 8.99
CA ILE A 536 18.32 -5.80 9.52
C ILE A 536 17.99 -6.81 8.41
N ASN A 537 18.12 -8.09 8.72
CA ASN A 537 17.63 -9.19 7.89
C ASN A 537 16.38 -9.79 8.53
N LEU A 538 15.34 -10.01 7.73
CA LEU A 538 14.13 -10.68 8.17
C LEU A 538 13.84 -11.86 7.23
N THR A 539 13.41 -12.98 7.81
CA THR A 539 12.82 -14.09 7.06
C THR A 539 11.40 -14.24 7.56
N LEU A 540 10.42 -13.98 6.70
CA LEU A 540 9.01 -13.98 7.05
C LEU A 540 8.26 -15.08 6.31
N LYS A 541 7.40 -15.78 7.03
CA LYS A 541 6.46 -16.77 6.51
C LYS A 541 5.05 -16.20 6.57
N GLY A 542 4.32 -16.37 5.49
CA GLY A 542 2.93 -15.91 5.39
C GLY A 542 2.74 -14.59 4.62
N VAL A 543 3.80 -13.82 4.37
CA VAL A 543 3.70 -12.52 3.66
C VAL A 543 3.24 -12.69 2.21
N ALA A 544 3.72 -13.70 1.52
CA ALA A 544 3.33 -13.97 0.12
C ALA A 544 2.23 -15.03 0.03
N THR A 545 2.40 -16.17 0.70
CA THR A 545 1.37 -17.19 1.01
C THR A 545 1.65 -17.80 2.36
N ALA A 546 0.65 -18.50 2.91
CA ALA A 546 0.72 -19.15 4.23
C ALA A 546 1.95 -20.05 4.45
N ASN A 547 2.58 -20.57 3.40
CA ASN A 547 3.70 -21.50 3.49
C ASN A 547 5.01 -20.99 2.89
N ALA A 548 5.01 -19.85 2.20
CA ALA A 548 6.22 -19.31 1.59
C ALA A 548 7.05 -18.53 2.61
N GLU A 549 8.34 -18.85 2.69
CA GLU A 549 9.33 -18.05 3.40
C GLU A 549 9.94 -17.03 2.43
N VAL A 550 9.97 -15.78 2.84
CA VAL A 550 10.54 -14.67 2.06
C VAL A 550 11.61 -13.99 2.89
N LYS A 551 12.78 -13.81 2.31
CA LYS A 551 13.91 -13.14 2.96
C LYS A 551 13.96 -11.68 2.51
N PHE A 552 14.09 -10.81 3.50
CA PHE A 552 14.17 -9.38 3.32
C PHE A 552 15.48 -8.85 3.86
N LYS A 553 16.05 -7.88 3.15
CA LYS A 553 17.19 -7.09 3.59
C LYS A 553 16.79 -5.65 3.71
N GLY A 554 17.04 -5.04 4.83
CA GLY A 554 16.55 -3.70 5.12
C GLY A 554 17.42 -2.90 6.04
N VAL A 555 16.91 -1.74 6.38
CA VAL A 555 17.54 -0.76 7.26
C VAL A 555 16.66 -0.46 8.46
N LEU A 556 17.29 -0.11 9.57
CA LEU A 556 16.65 0.43 10.76
C LEU A 556 16.89 1.94 10.81
N THR A 557 15.83 2.69 11.12
CA THR A 557 15.88 4.14 11.25
C THR A 557 14.84 4.62 12.25
N GLU A 558 15.11 5.72 12.95
CA GLU A 558 14.08 6.40 13.73
C GLU A 558 13.35 7.41 12.87
N GLN A 559 12.03 7.40 12.95
CA GLN A 559 11.18 8.39 12.28
C GLN A 559 10.14 8.97 13.23
N THR A 560 9.49 10.02 12.78
CA THR A 560 8.30 10.57 13.43
C THR A 560 7.07 10.02 12.74
N ILE A 561 6.14 9.44 13.47
CA ILE A 561 4.88 8.92 12.95
C ILE A 561 4.05 10.07 12.38
N ASP A 562 3.59 9.95 11.15
CA ASP A 562 2.83 10.98 10.44
C ASP A 562 1.63 11.48 11.26
N TYR A 563 1.39 12.78 11.19
CA TYR A 563 0.34 13.50 11.93
C TYR A 563 0.48 13.48 13.46
N THR A 564 1.64 13.08 13.96
CA THR A 564 1.98 13.09 15.40
C THR A 564 3.40 13.58 15.61
N ASN A 565 3.79 13.75 16.88
CA ASN A 565 5.20 13.91 17.28
C ASN A 565 5.80 12.63 17.88
N ILE A 566 5.10 11.50 17.74
CA ILE A 566 5.54 10.20 18.27
C ILE A 566 6.75 9.72 17.50
N LYS A 567 7.80 9.38 18.23
CA LYS A 567 8.97 8.71 17.65
C LYS A 567 8.71 7.21 17.52
N ALA A 568 9.22 6.64 16.45
CA ALA A 568 9.15 5.22 16.20
C ALA A 568 10.46 4.70 15.67
N LEU A 569 10.92 3.57 16.19
CA LEU A 569 11.93 2.77 15.53
C LEU A 569 11.30 2.02 14.37
N CYS A 570 11.79 2.30 13.17
CA CYS A 570 11.25 1.75 11.95
C CYS A 570 12.23 0.81 11.27
N PHE A 571 11.71 -0.17 10.56
CA PHE A 571 12.46 -0.85 9.52
C PHE A 571 11.77 -0.71 8.17
N THR A 572 12.57 -0.65 7.11
CA THR A 572 12.13 -0.78 5.73
C THR A 572 13.01 -1.80 5.03
N ALA A 573 12.41 -2.76 4.34
CA ALA A 573 13.16 -3.87 3.77
C ALA A 573 12.57 -4.36 2.45
N LEU A 574 13.42 -4.98 1.64
CA LEU A 574 13.09 -5.49 0.32
C LEU A 574 13.57 -6.92 0.16
N SER A 575 12.76 -7.77 -0.44
CA SER A 575 13.15 -9.10 -0.88
C SER A 575 13.83 -9.02 -2.25
N SER A 576 15.17 -8.90 -2.26
CA SER A 576 15.93 -8.60 -3.49
C SER A 576 16.76 -9.76 -4.04
N SER A 577 17.17 -10.71 -3.20
CA SER A 577 18.17 -11.72 -3.61
C SER A 577 17.71 -13.17 -3.50
N ASP A 578 16.90 -13.52 -2.54
CA ASP A 578 16.62 -14.91 -2.16
C ASP A 578 15.18 -15.38 -2.40
N GLY A 579 14.36 -14.57 -3.04
CA GLY A 579 12.98 -14.96 -3.36
C GLY A 579 12.95 -15.99 -4.48
N LEU A 580 12.10 -17.00 -4.34
CA LEU A 580 11.81 -17.94 -5.42
C LEU A 580 11.05 -17.22 -6.52
N ALA A 581 11.66 -17.05 -7.68
CA ALA A 581 10.90 -16.85 -8.90
C ALA A 581 10.19 -18.16 -9.20
N THR A 582 8.89 -18.23 -8.95
CA THR A 582 8.16 -19.44 -9.27
C THR A 582 7.82 -19.47 -10.74
N SER A 583 8.12 -20.57 -11.36
CA SER A 583 7.68 -20.95 -12.68
C SER A 583 6.16 -21.21 -12.68
N GLY A 584 5.43 -20.53 -13.56
CA GLY A 584 4.09 -20.93 -13.99
C GLY A 584 2.90 -20.33 -13.26
N GLY A 585 2.16 -19.53 -13.99
CA GLY A 585 0.78 -19.08 -13.74
C GLY A 585 0.57 -18.31 -12.44
N ALA A 586 -0.15 -17.21 -12.44
CA ALA A 586 -0.60 -16.38 -11.29
C ALA A 586 0.25 -16.53 -10.01
N SER A 587 1.55 -16.53 -10.16
CA SER A 587 2.47 -17.05 -9.17
C SER A 587 2.88 -15.96 -8.21
N LEU A 588 2.98 -16.35 -7.02
CA LEU A 588 3.58 -15.66 -5.92
C LEU A 588 4.86 -14.99 -6.31
N GLN A 589 4.78 -13.69 -6.41
CA GLN A 589 5.98 -12.88 -6.47
C GLN A 589 6.59 -12.87 -5.07
N THR A 590 7.77 -13.47 -4.92
CA THR A 590 8.53 -13.45 -3.66
C THR A 590 9.74 -12.53 -3.73
N ARG A 591 10.07 -12.01 -4.90
CA ARG A 591 11.10 -10.99 -5.12
C ARG A 591 10.47 -9.64 -5.40
N GLY A 592 11.12 -8.57 -4.98
CA GLY A 592 10.65 -7.22 -5.14
C GLY A 592 9.49 -6.85 -4.22
N LEU A 593 9.23 -7.66 -3.18
CA LEU A 593 8.29 -7.31 -2.12
C LEU A 593 8.96 -6.34 -1.15
N SER A 594 8.25 -5.28 -0.82
CA SER A 594 8.67 -4.27 0.15
C SER A 594 7.84 -4.41 1.43
N ILE A 595 8.49 -4.20 2.57
CA ILE A 595 7.84 -4.22 3.87
C ILE A 595 8.29 -3.04 4.70
N TRP A 596 7.36 -2.51 5.47
CA TRP A 596 7.58 -1.47 6.48
C TRP A 596 7.20 -1.96 7.85
N GLY A 597 7.99 -1.63 8.86
CA GLY A 597 7.65 -1.87 10.25
C GLY A 597 7.87 -0.62 11.09
N SER A 598 6.99 -0.41 12.05
CA SER A 598 7.02 0.73 12.96
C SER A 598 6.75 0.27 14.38
N LYS A 599 7.69 0.56 15.27
CA LYS A 599 7.59 0.36 16.71
C LYS A 599 7.53 1.73 17.38
N ALA A 600 6.31 2.18 17.69
CA ALA A 600 6.07 3.45 18.36
C ALA A 600 6.64 3.46 19.77
N ASP A 601 7.04 4.63 20.26
CA ASP A 601 7.38 4.82 21.69
C ASP A 601 6.25 4.27 22.58
N ALA A 602 6.63 3.45 23.55
CA ALA A 602 5.66 2.70 24.36
C ALA A 602 4.72 3.62 25.16
N LYS A 603 5.25 4.66 25.80
CA LYS A 603 4.44 5.59 26.61
C LYS A 603 3.51 6.40 25.71
N ALA A 604 4.00 6.83 24.55
CA ALA A 604 3.21 7.57 23.58
C ALA A 604 2.09 6.70 23.00
N ALA A 605 2.34 5.44 22.68
CA ALA A 605 1.34 4.50 22.18
C ALA A 605 0.26 4.18 23.25
N ILE A 606 0.67 4.01 24.51
CA ILE A 606 -0.28 3.85 25.64
C ILE A 606 -1.18 5.10 25.73
N LYS A 607 -0.60 6.29 25.75
CA LYS A 607 -1.36 7.55 25.80
C LYS A 607 -2.30 7.72 24.60
N TYR A 608 -1.80 7.44 23.40
CA TYR A 608 -2.61 7.51 22.17
C TYR A 608 -3.80 6.56 22.25
N THR A 609 -3.57 5.33 22.74
CA THR A 609 -4.64 4.34 22.95
C THR A 609 -5.66 4.86 23.96
N LEU A 610 -5.23 5.39 25.09
CA LEU A 610 -6.14 5.96 26.10
C LEU A 610 -7.01 7.10 25.53
N ASP A 611 -6.42 7.98 24.72
CA ASP A 611 -7.13 9.12 24.12
C ASP A 611 -8.14 8.70 23.03
N LYS A 612 -7.87 7.59 22.35
CA LYS A 612 -8.79 7.02 21.35
C LYS A 612 -9.87 6.13 21.96
N THR A 613 -9.64 5.63 23.18
CA THR A 613 -10.55 4.70 23.84
C THR A 613 -11.64 5.45 24.58
N SER A 614 -12.89 5.22 24.20
CA SER A 614 -14.05 5.66 24.98
C SER A 614 -14.54 4.54 25.87
N VAL A 615 -14.34 4.68 27.17
CA VAL A 615 -14.93 3.74 28.17
C VAL A 615 -16.40 4.14 28.37
N PRO A 616 -17.37 3.22 28.14
CA PRO A 616 -18.78 3.58 28.05
C PRO A 616 -19.46 3.73 29.41
N PHE A 617 -18.71 3.85 30.48
CA PHE A 617 -19.20 4.08 31.85
C PHE A 617 -18.20 4.91 32.67
N ALA A 618 -18.72 5.60 33.67
CA ALA A 618 -17.87 6.33 34.62
C ALA A 618 -17.53 5.44 35.83
N ASP A 619 -16.48 5.81 36.57
CA ASP A 619 -16.25 5.25 37.91
C ASP A 619 -17.42 5.56 38.84
N GLY A 620 -17.84 4.59 39.65
CA GLY A 620 -19.01 4.67 40.55
C GLY A 620 -20.36 4.42 39.85
N ALA A 621 -20.38 4.11 38.56
CA ALA A 621 -21.65 3.92 37.84
C ALA A 621 -22.44 2.71 38.29
N THR A 622 -23.78 2.85 38.31
CA THR A 622 -24.72 1.73 38.45
C THR A 622 -25.19 1.33 37.05
N LEU A 623 -25.01 0.04 36.71
CA LEU A 623 -25.27 -0.47 35.36
C LEU A 623 -26.40 -1.52 35.40
N ASN A 624 -27.51 -1.25 34.73
CA ASN A 624 -28.62 -2.17 34.50
C ASN A 624 -28.39 -3.12 33.31
N SER A 625 -27.35 -2.87 32.54
CA SER A 625 -26.82 -3.75 31.49
C SER A 625 -25.33 -3.40 31.27
N MET A 626 -24.52 -4.39 31.02
CA MET A 626 -23.09 -4.15 30.77
C MET A 626 -22.87 -3.78 29.32
N PRO A 627 -22.30 -2.59 28.99
CA PRO A 627 -21.88 -2.27 27.65
C PRO A 627 -20.64 -3.07 27.28
N LYS A 628 -20.38 -3.15 25.96
CA LYS A 628 -19.18 -3.82 25.45
C LYS A 628 -17.94 -3.09 25.94
N LEU A 629 -17.01 -3.83 26.54
CA LEU A 629 -15.72 -3.31 26.95
C LEU A 629 -14.87 -2.96 25.71
N PRO A 630 -14.20 -1.81 25.69
CA PRO A 630 -13.21 -1.52 24.65
C PRO A 630 -12.01 -2.46 24.83
N THR A 631 -11.60 -3.09 23.74
CA THR A 631 -10.46 -4.02 23.69
C THR A 631 -9.49 -3.69 22.55
N GLU A 632 -9.82 -2.70 21.74
CA GLU A 632 -9.01 -2.27 20.62
C GLU A 632 -7.88 -1.37 21.13
N GLY A 633 -6.65 -1.83 20.96
CA GLY A 633 -5.45 -1.04 21.21
C GLY A 633 -4.98 -0.35 19.95
N HIS A 634 -4.12 0.64 20.10
CA HIS A 634 -3.62 1.48 19.00
C HIS A 634 -2.09 1.53 19.02
N LEU A 635 -1.48 1.71 17.86
CA LEU A 635 -0.01 1.79 17.68
C LEU A 635 0.74 0.59 18.31
N GLY A 636 0.12 -0.58 18.27
CA GLY A 636 0.65 -1.81 18.85
C GLY A 636 0.51 -1.94 20.38
N ALA A 637 -0.16 -1.02 21.06
CA ALA A 637 -0.57 -1.21 22.44
C ALA A 637 -1.78 -2.16 22.52
N THR A 638 -1.98 -2.78 23.67
CA THR A 638 -3.09 -3.71 23.94
C THR A 638 -3.94 -3.23 25.10
N ILE A 639 -5.24 -3.51 25.06
CA ILE A 639 -6.16 -3.26 26.18
C ILE A 639 -6.63 -4.60 26.72
N SER A 640 -6.52 -4.77 28.02
CA SER A 640 -7.10 -5.90 28.76
C SER A 640 -7.90 -5.41 29.95
N TRP A 641 -8.81 -6.25 30.41
CA TRP A 641 -9.66 -5.98 31.56
C TRP A 641 -9.53 -7.09 32.57
N LYS A 642 -9.61 -6.70 33.86
CA LYS A 642 -9.58 -7.62 34.96
C LYS A 642 -10.69 -7.30 35.96
N SER A 643 -11.50 -8.27 36.30
CA SER A 643 -12.55 -8.15 37.28
C SER A 643 -12.05 -8.53 38.68
N SER A 644 -12.39 -7.73 39.68
CA SER A 644 -12.14 -8.07 41.08
C SER A 644 -13.06 -9.16 41.59
N ASN A 645 -14.18 -9.44 40.90
CA ASN A 645 -15.13 -10.48 41.25
C ASN A 645 -15.81 -11.11 40.01
N PRO A 646 -15.22 -12.16 39.45
CA PRO A 646 -15.76 -12.83 38.26
C PRO A 646 -17.12 -13.49 38.45
N SER A 647 -17.58 -13.67 39.70
CA SER A 647 -18.93 -14.17 40.00
C SER A 647 -20.03 -13.10 39.87
N ILE A 648 -19.66 -11.83 39.80
CA ILE A 648 -20.54 -10.70 39.47
C ILE A 648 -20.38 -10.29 38.01
N LEU A 649 -19.14 -10.09 37.57
CA LEU A 649 -18.80 -9.63 36.21
C LEU A 649 -17.49 -10.29 35.79
N THR A 650 -17.46 -10.96 34.64
CA THR A 650 -16.20 -11.56 34.12
C THR A 650 -15.23 -10.52 33.58
N ASP A 651 -13.98 -10.93 33.30
CA ASP A 651 -12.98 -10.09 32.67
C ASP A 651 -13.44 -9.58 31.28
N GLU A 652 -14.26 -10.34 30.57
CA GLU A 652 -14.85 -9.98 29.26
C GLU A 652 -16.12 -9.10 29.38
N GLY A 653 -16.56 -8.80 30.61
CA GLY A 653 -17.74 -7.96 30.85
C GLY A 653 -19.06 -8.74 30.85
N VAL A 654 -19.05 -10.07 31.02
CA VAL A 654 -20.28 -10.85 31.09
C VAL A 654 -20.83 -10.83 32.53
N VAL A 655 -22.07 -10.35 32.66
CA VAL A 655 -22.75 -10.28 33.95
C VAL A 655 -23.12 -11.69 34.42
N LYS A 656 -22.71 -12.04 35.66
CA LYS A 656 -23.02 -13.32 36.33
C LYS A 656 -23.86 -13.13 37.58
N GLY A 657 -23.93 -11.92 38.14
CA GLY A 657 -24.68 -11.60 39.33
C GLY A 657 -24.74 -10.10 39.56
N LYS A 658 -25.50 -9.72 40.61
CA LYS A 658 -25.61 -8.32 41.05
C LYS A 658 -24.60 -8.01 42.14
N GLY A 659 -24.15 -6.77 42.21
CA GLY A 659 -23.30 -6.29 43.28
C GLY A 659 -22.21 -5.35 42.82
N LYS A 660 -21.36 -4.96 43.78
CA LYS A 660 -20.23 -4.06 43.54
C LYS A 660 -19.02 -4.84 43.05
N VAL A 661 -18.38 -4.35 41.97
CA VAL A 661 -17.19 -4.96 41.38
C VAL A 661 -16.27 -3.85 40.84
N THR A 662 -14.97 -4.05 40.94
CA THR A 662 -13.98 -3.19 40.31
C THR A 662 -13.48 -3.85 39.04
N MET A 663 -13.54 -3.13 37.92
CA MET A 663 -12.96 -3.51 36.65
C MET A 663 -11.69 -2.72 36.42
N THR A 664 -10.55 -3.39 36.36
CA THR A 664 -9.26 -2.78 36.08
C THR A 664 -8.98 -2.85 34.60
N MET A 665 -8.91 -1.71 33.94
CA MET A 665 -8.41 -1.59 32.56
C MET A 665 -6.89 -1.50 32.60
N THR A 666 -6.22 -2.33 31.82
CA THR A 666 -4.76 -2.26 31.63
C THR A 666 -4.48 -1.98 30.15
N VAL A 667 -3.72 -0.93 29.88
CA VAL A 667 -3.15 -0.65 28.55
C VAL A 667 -1.65 -0.88 28.63
N SER A 668 -1.13 -1.76 27.77
CA SER A 668 0.28 -2.18 27.82
C SER A 668 0.95 -2.16 26.46
N LYS A 669 2.25 -1.88 26.44
CA LYS A 669 3.14 -1.98 25.29
C LYS A 669 4.60 -2.10 25.71
N ASP A 670 5.32 -3.06 25.10
CA ASP A 670 6.78 -3.23 25.22
C ASP A 670 7.31 -3.16 26.67
N GLY A 671 6.64 -3.85 27.60
CA GLY A 671 7.05 -3.89 29.01
C GLY A 671 6.59 -2.70 29.88
N TYR A 672 5.84 -1.77 29.35
CA TYR A 672 5.18 -0.68 30.08
C TYR A 672 3.68 -0.93 30.18
N GLU A 673 3.08 -0.51 31.30
CA GLU A 673 1.64 -0.62 31.50
C GLU A 673 1.07 0.59 32.26
N TYR A 674 -0.14 0.96 31.90
CA TYR A 674 -0.97 1.92 32.63
C TYR A 674 -2.25 1.20 33.05
N THR A 675 -2.64 1.35 34.31
CA THR A 675 -3.86 0.76 34.86
C THR A 675 -4.82 1.82 35.36
N LYS A 676 -6.11 1.57 35.15
CA LYS A 676 -7.19 2.40 35.68
C LYS A 676 -8.34 1.55 36.15
N ASP A 677 -8.73 1.81 37.39
CA ASP A 677 -9.85 1.12 38.06
C ASP A 677 -11.17 1.86 37.81
N TYR A 678 -12.21 1.06 37.62
CA TYR A 678 -13.59 1.50 37.55
C TYR A 678 -14.41 0.68 38.50
N THR A 679 -14.90 1.27 39.56
CA THR A 679 -15.80 0.63 40.51
C THR A 679 -17.21 0.74 39.98
N LEU A 680 -17.86 -0.40 39.75
CA LEU A 680 -19.20 -0.47 39.19
C LEU A 680 -20.16 -1.14 40.17
N ASN A 681 -21.40 -0.68 40.17
CA ASN A 681 -22.50 -1.39 40.83
C ASN A 681 -23.37 -2.06 39.76
N ILE A 682 -23.30 -3.38 39.67
CA ILE A 682 -24.06 -4.16 38.67
C ILE A 682 -25.43 -4.46 39.23
N ASP A 683 -26.47 -3.87 38.66
CA ASP A 683 -27.89 -4.12 38.95
C ASP A 683 -28.58 -4.78 37.74
N ALA A 684 -27.81 -5.40 36.87
CA ALA A 684 -28.28 -6.17 35.73
C ALA A 684 -28.51 -7.63 36.14
N GLU A 685 -29.54 -8.26 35.60
CA GLU A 685 -29.71 -9.71 35.74
C GLU A 685 -28.57 -10.43 35.01
N ALA A 686 -28.17 -11.59 35.50
CA ALA A 686 -27.16 -12.42 34.87
C ALA A 686 -27.53 -12.70 33.41
N GLU A 687 -26.57 -12.50 32.52
CA GLU A 687 -26.80 -12.84 31.13
C GLU A 687 -26.89 -14.34 30.95
N GLU A 688 -28.13 -14.84 30.88
CA GLU A 688 -28.40 -16.21 30.50
C GLU A 688 -28.30 -16.39 29.00
N THR A 689 -27.12 -16.35 28.47
CA THR A 689 -26.84 -16.86 27.12
C THR A 689 -26.26 -18.26 27.23
N THR A 690 -27.11 -19.24 27.02
CA THR A 690 -26.66 -20.63 26.92
C THR A 690 -26.31 -20.89 25.45
N PRO A 691 -25.04 -21.19 25.13
CA PRO A 691 -24.70 -21.57 23.78
C PRO A 691 -25.46 -22.81 23.33
N VAL A 692 -26.13 -22.73 22.20
CA VAL A 692 -26.78 -23.86 21.57
C VAL A 692 -25.87 -24.39 20.46
N TYR A 693 -25.40 -25.60 20.64
CA TYR A 693 -24.57 -26.31 19.67
C TYR A 693 -25.46 -27.23 18.84
N TYR A 694 -25.42 -27.04 17.52
CA TYR A 694 -26.21 -27.85 16.62
C TYR A 694 -25.51 -29.16 16.27
N PRO A 695 -25.92 -30.29 16.79
CA PRO A 695 -25.47 -31.61 16.33
C PRO A 695 -26.20 -31.93 15.04
N VAL A 696 -25.64 -31.53 13.94
CA VAL A 696 -26.20 -31.84 12.63
C VAL A 696 -25.73 -33.22 12.20
N SER A 697 -26.61 -34.00 11.56
CA SER A 697 -26.21 -35.22 10.89
C SER A 697 -25.17 -34.90 9.85
N ALA A 698 -24.10 -35.67 9.79
CA ALA A 698 -22.97 -35.48 8.86
C ALA A 698 -23.35 -35.64 7.38
N GLN A 699 -24.60 -35.72 7.02
CA GLN A 699 -25.03 -35.78 5.62
C GLN A 699 -25.00 -34.40 5.03
N LYS A 700 -24.02 -34.21 4.12
CA LYS A 700 -23.96 -33.04 3.28
C LYS A 700 -25.21 -32.95 2.43
N ASN A 701 -25.87 -31.82 2.40
CA ASN A 701 -26.81 -31.54 1.34
C ASN A 701 -25.99 -31.42 0.03
N THR A 702 -26.00 -32.45 -0.79
CA THR A 702 -25.27 -32.51 -2.05
C THR A 702 -26.04 -31.89 -3.20
N THR A 703 -27.28 -31.46 -2.97
CA THR A 703 -28.12 -30.81 -3.94
C THR A 703 -28.20 -29.33 -3.69
N SER A 704 -28.29 -28.53 -4.75
CA SER A 704 -28.61 -27.09 -4.67
C SER A 704 -30.09 -26.85 -4.36
N ALA A 705 -30.82 -27.87 -3.93
CA ALA A 705 -32.24 -27.75 -3.63
C ALA A 705 -32.43 -26.95 -2.35
N TRP A 706 -32.97 -25.79 -2.50
CA TRP A 706 -33.43 -24.95 -1.39
C TRP A 706 -34.55 -25.65 -0.60
N TRP A 707 -34.58 -25.43 0.68
CA TRP A 707 -35.66 -25.91 1.54
C TRP A 707 -35.73 -27.45 1.74
N THR A 708 -34.52 -28.05 1.83
CA THR A 708 -34.39 -29.51 2.00
C THR A 708 -33.58 -29.98 3.21
N ASN A 709 -32.78 -29.10 3.81
CA ASN A 709 -31.91 -29.45 4.94
C ASN A 709 -32.14 -28.46 6.09
N PHE A 710 -32.80 -28.95 7.15
CA PHE A 710 -33.22 -28.13 8.28
C PHE A 710 -32.49 -28.54 9.56
N SER A 711 -32.17 -27.57 10.39
CA SER A 711 -31.81 -27.84 11.79
C SER A 711 -33.08 -28.17 12.63
N ALA A 712 -32.87 -28.68 13.83
CA ALA A 712 -33.94 -28.74 14.82
C ALA A 712 -34.43 -27.32 15.19
N ASP A 713 -35.71 -27.19 15.54
CA ASP A 713 -36.27 -25.95 16.04
C ASP A 713 -35.71 -25.58 17.40
N TYR A 714 -35.39 -24.31 17.59
CA TYR A 714 -35.13 -23.70 18.90
C TYR A 714 -36.28 -22.76 19.28
N LYS A 715 -36.84 -22.95 20.46
CA LYS A 715 -37.97 -22.15 20.94
C LYS A 715 -37.46 -20.99 21.81
N LEU A 716 -37.36 -19.80 21.21
CA LEU A 716 -36.95 -18.59 21.91
C LEU A 716 -38.15 -17.87 22.51
N GLN A 717 -38.19 -17.74 23.83
CA GLN A 717 -39.23 -17.01 24.55
C GLN A 717 -39.03 -15.49 24.40
N ALA A 718 -40.13 -14.73 24.41
CA ALA A 718 -40.06 -13.28 24.47
C ALA A 718 -39.34 -12.79 25.75
N GLY A 719 -38.47 -11.79 25.60
CA GLY A 719 -37.63 -11.27 26.68
C GLY A 719 -36.34 -12.07 26.90
N LYS A 720 -36.03 -13.04 26.03
CA LYS A 720 -34.83 -13.89 26.16
C LYS A 720 -33.88 -13.69 24.95
N LYS A 721 -32.63 -14.07 25.20
CA LYS A 721 -31.61 -14.17 24.13
C LYS A 721 -31.02 -15.60 24.11
N VAL A 722 -30.46 -15.96 22.93
CA VAL A 722 -29.77 -17.22 22.69
C VAL A 722 -28.53 -16.98 21.87
N GLN A 723 -27.47 -17.71 22.15
CA GLN A 723 -26.26 -17.75 21.33
C GLN A 723 -26.24 -19.07 20.56
N PHE A 724 -26.18 -18.98 19.24
CA PHE A 724 -25.91 -20.12 18.35
C PHE A 724 -24.44 -20.14 17.98
N LYS A 725 -23.82 -21.28 18.14
CA LYS A 725 -22.41 -21.45 17.81
C LYS A 725 -22.19 -22.75 17.06
N PHE A 726 -21.65 -22.67 15.85
CA PHE A 726 -21.46 -23.82 14.98
C PHE A 726 -20.42 -23.57 13.91
N TYR A 727 -19.84 -24.67 13.40
CA TYR A 727 -19.07 -24.61 12.16
C TYR A 727 -20.00 -24.79 10.96
N ASN A 728 -19.77 -24.00 9.92
CA ASN A 728 -20.44 -24.15 8.64
C ASN A 728 -19.51 -24.86 7.66
N TYR A 729 -20.01 -25.96 7.06
CA TYR A 729 -19.28 -26.72 6.04
C TYR A 729 -20.04 -26.62 4.74
N SER A 730 -19.39 -26.22 3.67
CA SER A 730 -19.99 -26.00 2.37
C SER A 730 -19.32 -26.81 1.27
N ASN A 731 -20.11 -27.13 0.23
CA ASN A 731 -19.59 -27.63 -1.01
C ASN A 731 -19.50 -26.47 -2.00
N ALA A 732 -18.30 -26.06 -2.37
CA ALA A 732 -18.04 -24.89 -3.20
C ALA A 732 -18.73 -24.87 -4.56
N THR A 733 -19.20 -26.02 -5.05
CA THR A 733 -19.84 -26.14 -6.35
C THR A 733 -21.36 -25.84 -6.33
N ASN A 734 -22.03 -25.98 -5.19
CA ASN A 734 -23.49 -25.96 -5.11
C ASN A 734 -24.05 -25.11 -3.97
N ASN A 735 -23.25 -24.25 -3.35
CA ASN A 735 -23.68 -23.44 -2.21
C ASN A 735 -24.18 -22.06 -2.68
N TRP A 736 -25.45 -21.87 -2.75
CA TRP A 736 -26.08 -20.57 -2.98
C TRP A 736 -26.14 -19.77 -1.70
N CYS A 737 -26.58 -20.42 -0.61
CA CYS A 737 -26.72 -19.81 0.69
C CYS A 737 -26.29 -20.86 1.73
N ASN A 738 -25.11 -20.68 2.30
CA ASN A 738 -24.52 -21.65 3.22
C ASN A 738 -25.46 -21.96 4.38
N TRP A 739 -25.97 -20.93 5.04
CA TRP A 739 -27.00 -21.06 6.07
C TRP A 739 -27.99 -19.87 5.99
N ALA A 740 -29.20 -20.12 6.39
CA ALA A 740 -30.19 -19.09 6.62
C ALA A 740 -30.92 -19.35 7.94
N LEU A 741 -31.07 -18.30 8.75
CA LEU A 741 -31.86 -18.36 9.99
C LEU A 741 -33.29 -17.91 9.70
N TYR A 742 -34.26 -18.73 10.08
CA TYR A 742 -35.69 -18.43 9.97
C TYR A 742 -36.32 -18.30 11.37
N GLY A 743 -37.27 -17.37 11.44
CA GLY A 743 -38.16 -17.25 12.61
C GLY A 743 -39.62 -17.41 12.18
N ALA A 744 -40.33 -18.29 12.85
CA ALA A 744 -41.72 -18.64 12.55
C ALA A 744 -42.56 -18.88 13.79
N ASN A 745 -43.87 -19.04 13.60
CA ASN A 745 -44.81 -19.35 14.67
C ASN A 745 -44.79 -20.84 15.04
N LYS A 746 -44.39 -21.74 14.12
CA LYS A 746 -44.43 -23.19 14.25
C LYS A 746 -43.27 -23.82 13.52
N THR A 747 -43.11 -25.13 13.72
CA THR A 747 -42.18 -25.96 12.95
C THR A 747 -42.56 -25.92 11.46
N HIS A 748 -41.55 -25.87 10.63
CA HIS A 748 -41.69 -25.94 9.19
C HIS A 748 -42.48 -27.19 8.74
N GLY A 749 -43.37 -27.00 7.77
CA GLY A 749 -44.24 -28.08 7.24
C GLY A 749 -45.48 -28.42 8.08
N VAL A 750 -45.68 -27.79 9.22
CA VAL A 750 -46.89 -27.96 10.03
C VAL A 750 -48.00 -27.03 9.53
N ALA A 751 -49.23 -27.56 9.49
CA ALA A 751 -50.38 -26.76 9.04
C ALA A 751 -50.53 -25.47 9.86
N GLY A 752 -50.69 -24.34 9.17
CA GLY A 752 -50.75 -23.00 9.77
C GLY A 752 -49.37 -22.41 10.12
N TYR A 753 -48.28 -22.88 9.46
CA TYR A 753 -46.99 -22.25 9.50
C TYR A 753 -47.05 -20.83 8.95
N ILE A 754 -46.49 -19.89 9.70
CA ILE A 754 -46.31 -18.48 9.31
C ILE A 754 -44.86 -18.12 9.58
N GLU A 755 -44.15 -17.73 8.53
CA GLU A 755 -42.81 -17.19 8.60
C GLU A 755 -42.85 -15.69 8.97
N TYR A 756 -42.05 -15.31 9.91
CA TYR A 756 -41.87 -13.91 10.34
C TYR A 756 -40.70 -13.23 9.65
N PHE A 757 -39.64 -13.98 9.44
CA PHE A 757 -38.44 -13.51 8.76
C PHE A 757 -37.55 -14.67 8.31
N GLY A 758 -36.69 -14.39 7.31
CA GLY A 758 -35.61 -15.25 6.89
C GLY A 758 -34.35 -14.41 6.64
N ILE A 759 -33.27 -14.78 7.28
CA ILE A 759 -31.97 -14.10 7.24
C ILE A 759 -30.96 -15.02 6.58
N ARG A 760 -30.48 -14.66 5.40
CA ARG A 760 -29.53 -15.47 4.63
C ARG A 760 -28.11 -14.93 4.78
N CYS A 761 -27.14 -15.82 4.89
CA CYS A 761 -25.75 -15.41 5.00
C CYS A 761 -25.17 -14.81 3.69
N ASP A 762 -25.84 -14.99 2.55
CA ASP A 762 -25.46 -14.42 1.27
C ASP A 762 -25.99 -13.00 1.02
N ASN A 763 -26.40 -12.29 2.05
CA ASN A 763 -27.01 -10.96 2.01
C ASN A 763 -28.37 -10.88 1.29
N TRP A 764 -28.89 -12.00 0.81
CA TRP A 764 -30.20 -12.03 0.22
C TRP A 764 -31.23 -12.46 1.27
N ASN A 765 -32.25 -11.66 1.50
CA ASN A 765 -33.24 -11.97 2.49
C ASN A 765 -34.67 -11.82 1.98
N ASN A 766 -35.61 -12.60 2.57
CA ASN A 766 -36.99 -12.73 2.10
C ASN A 766 -37.98 -11.85 2.85
N THR A 767 -37.55 -10.90 3.65
CA THR A 767 -38.47 -10.08 4.44
C THR A 767 -38.60 -8.67 3.87
N ALA A 768 -39.81 -8.17 3.73
CA ALA A 768 -40.09 -6.86 3.17
C ALA A 768 -39.53 -5.67 3.98
N ASN A 769 -38.98 -5.89 5.19
CA ASN A 769 -38.50 -4.86 6.12
C ASN A 769 -37.09 -5.10 6.63
N SER A 770 -36.27 -5.81 5.91
CA SER A 770 -35.00 -6.22 6.43
C SER A 770 -33.84 -5.44 5.87
N ASN A 771 -33.19 -4.70 6.74
CA ASN A 771 -31.81 -4.24 6.50
C ASN A 771 -30.86 -5.34 7.00
N VAL A 772 -30.72 -6.42 6.23
CA VAL A 772 -29.65 -7.38 6.48
C VAL A 772 -28.46 -6.98 5.65
N GLY A 773 -27.35 -6.84 6.30
CA GLY A 773 -26.10 -6.64 5.62
C GLY A 773 -24.97 -7.34 6.35
N CYS A 774 -24.11 -8.01 5.61
CA CYS A 774 -22.75 -8.19 6.03
C CYS A 774 -22.11 -6.80 6.07
N VAL A 775 -21.64 -6.38 7.24
CA VAL A 775 -21.24 -5.00 7.51
C VAL A 775 -19.84 -4.70 6.95
N SER A 776 -19.09 -5.69 6.49
CA SER A 776 -17.73 -5.50 6.00
C SER A 776 -17.38 -6.44 4.85
N ASN A 777 -16.80 -5.87 3.79
CA ASN A 777 -16.06 -6.55 2.71
C ASN A 777 -16.76 -7.76 2.07
N TYR A 778 -18.08 -7.68 1.88
CA TYR A 778 -18.84 -8.73 1.26
C TYR A 778 -18.65 -8.73 -0.26
N VAL A 779 -17.95 -9.76 -0.76
CA VAL A 779 -17.88 -10.08 -2.18
C VAL A 779 -18.30 -11.53 -2.35
N TRP A 780 -19.40 -11.77 -3.07
CA TRP A 780 -19.99 -13.10 -3.20
C TRP A 780 -19.01 -14.20 -3.63
N ASP A 781 -18.21 -13.94 -4.65
CA ASP A 781 -17.27 -14.93 -5.18
C ASP A 781 -16.17 -15.35 -4.18
N THR A 782 -15.77 -14.47 -3.30
CA THR A 782 -14.84 -14.78 -2.22
C THR A 782 -15.57 -15.41 -1.03
N PHE A 783 -16.68 -14.81 -0.64
CA PHE A 783 -17.46 -15.20 0.52
C PHE A 783 -17.93 -16.65 0.46
N LYS A 784 -18.47 -17.11 -0.68
CA LYS A 784 -18.93 -18.49 -0.83
C LYS A 784 -17.85 -19.54 -0.58
N ASN A 785 -16.59 -19.22 -0.93
CA ASN A 785 -15.44 -20.08 -0.72
C ASN A 785 -14.94 -20.02 0.75
N ASP A 786 -15.01 -18.83 1.36
CA ASP A 786 -14.57 -18.58 2.72
C ASP A 786 -15.47 -19.25 3.76
N MET A 787 -16.70 -19.60 3.42
CA MET A 787 -17.66 -20.18 4.37
C MET A 787 -17.34 -21.61 4.77
N ASN A 788 -16.60 -22.38 3.98
CA ASN A 788 -16.28 -23.76 4.30
C ASN A 788 -15.33 -23.86 5.51
N GLY A 789 -15.80 -24.51 6.59
CA GLY A 789 -15.07 -24.62 7.84
C GLY A 789 -15.10 -23.36 8.71
N SER A 790 -15.87 -22.34 8.34
CA SER A 790 -16.00 -21.11 9.13
C SER A 790 -16.75 -21.36 10.45
N LEU A 791 -16.33 -20.64 11.50
CA LEU A 791 -17.02 -20.62 12.78
C LEU A 791 -18.03 -19.48 12.80
N VAL A 792 -19.29 -19.80 13.01
CA VAL A 792 -20.37 -18.85 13.21
C VAL A 792 -20.66 -18.72 14.70
N ASP A 793 -20.57 -17.50 15.22
CA ASP A 793 -20.94 -17.12 16.59
C ASP A 793 -22.04 -16.05 16.50
N MET A 794 -23.27 -16.44 16.80
CA MET A 794 -24.47 -15.65 16.55
C MET A 794 -25.25 -15.45 17.84
N THR A 795 -25.58 -14.22 18.17
CA THR A 795 -26.48 -13.85 19.25
C THR A 795 -27.81 -13.39 18.69
N VAL A 796 -28.87 -13.95 19.18
CA VAL A 796 -30.27 -13.62 18.84
C VAL A 796 -31.01 -13.18 20.09
N GLU A 797 -31.70 -12.05 20.00
CA GLU A 797 -32.52 -11.46 21.08
C GLU A 797 -33.93 -11.22 20.57
N TYR A 798 -34.89 -11.62 21.34
CA TYR A 798 -36.30 -11.35 21.08
C TYR A 798 -36.96 -10.69 22.29
N ALA A 799 -37.27 -9.42 22.16
CA ALA A 799 -37.87 -8.62 23.24
C ALA A 799 -39.40 -8.81 23.35
N ALA A 800 -39.95 -8.62 24.55
CA ALA A 800 -41.37 -8.74 24.80
C ALA A 800 -42.25 -7.76 23.98
N ASN A 801 -41.68 -6.66 23.50
CA ASN A 801 -42.35 -5.69 22.63
C ASN A 801 -42.43 -6.13 21.17
N GLY A 802 -41.88 -7.28 20.82
CA GLY A 802 -41.83 -7.81 19.46
C GLY A 802 -40.56 -7.46 18.69
N ALA A 803 -39.63 -6.69 19.26
CA ALA A 803 -38.36 -6.36 18.61
C ALA A 803 -37.46 -7.61 18.58
N PHE A 804 -36.96 -7.91 17.40
CA PHE A 804 -36.02 -9.00 17.17
C PHE A 804 -34.69 -8.40 16.67
N LYS A 805 -33.58 -8.89 17.22
CA LYS A 805 -32.25 -8.51 16.84
C LYS A 805 -31.35 -9.73 16.73
N MET A 806 -30.55 -9.79 15.68
CA MET A 806 -29.50 -10.78 15.50
C MET A 806 -28.18 -10.07 15.21
N THR A 807 -27.14 -10.54 15.83
CA THR A 807 -25.76 -10.21 15.46
C THR A 807 -24.96 -11.49 15.31
N ALA A 808 -24.10 -11.58 14.30
CA ALA A 808 -23.25 -12.73 14.11
C ALA A 808 -21.84 -12.31 13.67
N THR A 809 -20.86 -13.03 14.18
CA THR A 809 -19.47 -12.97 13.73
C THR A 809 -19.12 -14.30 13.09
N ILE A 810 -18.70 -14.28 11.84
CA ILE A 810 -18.22 -15.46 11.10
C ILE A 810 -16.72 -15.34 10.97
N THR A 811 -16.00 -16.28 11.57
CA THR A 811 -14.54 -16.36 11.46
C THR A 811 -14.17 -17.49 10.52
N THR A 812 -13.54 -17.16 9.41
CA THR A 812 -13.12 -18.13 8.39
C THR A 812 -11.92 -18.95 8.85
N THR A 813 -11.58 -19.99 8.13
CA THR A 813 -10.35 -20.77 8.36
C THR A 813 -9.09 -19.95 8.15
N SER A 814 -9.15 -18.93 7.29
CA SER A 814 -8.08 -17.95 7.04
C SER A 814 -8.08 -16.78 8.04
N LYS A 815 -8.90 -16.83 9.09
CA LYS A 815 -9.06 -15.79 10.11
C LYS A 815 -9.72 -14.49 9.63
N LYS A 816 -10.22 -14.44 8.42
CA LYS A 816 -11.04 -13.33 7.96
C LYS A 816 -12.35 -13.31 8.74
N VAL A 817 -12.83 -12.12 9.10
CA VAL A 817 -14.03 -11.93 9.92
C VAL A 817 -15.10 -11.23 9.10
N TYR A 818 -16.32 -11.81 9.13
CA TYR A 818 -17.52 -11.19 8.59
C TYR A 818 -18.48 -10.90 9.74
N ASN A 819 -18.98 -9.67 9.81
CA ASN A 819 -19.95 -9.26 10.83
C ASN A 819 -21.32 -9.06 10.21
N TYR A 820 -22.34 -9.63 10.84
CA TYR A 820 -23.74 -9.51 10.45
C TYR A 820 -24.53 -8.80 11.52
N SER A 821 -25.49 -8.01 11.11
CA SER A 821 -26.54 -7.53 12.00
C SER A 821 -27.88 -7.52 11.29
N PHE A 822 -28.91 -7.85 12.00
CA PHE A 822 -30.30 -7.80 11.53
C PHE A 822 -31.20 -7.36 12.67
N SER A 823 -32.19 -6.53 12.35
CA SER A 823 -33.25 -6.17 13.30
C SER A 823 -34.57 -6.01 12.57
N THR A 824 -35.66 -6.47 13.23
CA THR A 824 -37.02 -6.33 12.75
C THR A 824 -37.98 -6.24 13.93
N THR A 825 -39.23 -5.88 13.66
CA THR A 825 -40.28 -5.94 14.68
C THR A 825 -41.37 -6.87 14.20
N ILE A 826 -41.69 -7.90 15.00
CA ILE A 826 -42.76 -8.85 14.73
C ILE A 826 -44.05 -8.26 15.29
N ALA A 827 -44.91 -7.78 14.41
CA ALA A 827 -46.13 -7.04 14.78
C ALA A 827 -47.10 -7.88 15.66
N SER A 828 -47.15 -9.18 15.41
CA SER A 828 -48.02 -10.11 16.20
C SER A 828 -47.52 -10.39 17.62
N LYS A 829 -46.28 -10.00 17.94
CA LYS A 829 -45.63 -10.15 19.26
C LYS A 829 -45.84 -11.52 19.89
N PRO A 830 -45.53 -12.64 19.22
CA PRO A 830 -45.73 -13.97 19.79
C PRO A 830 -44.91 -14.11 21.07
N SER A 831 -45.43 -14.83 22.05
CA SER A 831 -44.73 -15.14 23.31
C SER A 831 -43.50 -16.02 23.11
N GLN A 832 -43.38 -16.68 21.98
CA GLN A 832 -42.31 -17.59 21.60
C GLN A 832 -42.13 -17.57 20.08
N LEU A 833 -40.86 -17.62 19.65
CA LEU A 833 -40.45 -17.82 18.25
C LEU A 833 -39.89 -19.24 18.08
N ASN A 834 -40.21 -19.87 16.98
CA ASN A 834 -39.51 -21.03 16.49
C ASN A 834 -38.38 -20.57 15.58
N LEU A 835 -37.14 -20.80 15.98
CA LEU A 835 -35.95 -20.49 15.21
C LEU A 835 -35.37 -21.79 14.64
N PHE A 836 -35.01 -21.78 13.37
CA PHE A 836 -34.33 -22.91 12.73
C PHE A 836 -33.44 -22.44 11.61
N PHE A 837 -32.40 -23.23 11.29
CA PHE A 837 -31.51 -22.98 10.18
C PHE A 837 -31.90 -23.83 8.99
N VAL A 838 -31.72 -23.25 7.80
CA VAL A 838 -31.82 -23.93 6.50
C VAL A 838 -30.47 -23.87 5.81
N ASN A 839 -30.01 -24.96 5.27
CA ASN A 839 -28.73 -25.06 4.56
C ASN A 839 -28.95 -25.52 3.13
N GLU A 840 -28.17 -24.97 2.21
CA GLU A 840 -28.18 -25.32 0.79
C GLU A 840 -26.76 -25.60 0.34
N GLY A 841 -26.50 -26.81 -0.15
CA GLY A 841 -25.15 -27.25 -0.52
C GLY A 841 -24.17 -27.25 0.66
N SER A 842 -24.68 -27.22 1.88
CA SER A 842 -23.88 -27.05 3.10
C SER A 842 -24.53 -27.77 4.29
N TYR A 843 -23.82 -27.87 5.40
CA TYR A 843 -24.37 -28.30 6.69
C TYR A 843 -23.69 -27.52 7.82
N ILE A 844 -24.35 -27.44 8.95
CA ILE A 844 -23.83 -26.83 10.17
C ILE A 844 -23.56 -27.90 11.23
N ASP A 845 -22.49 -27.73 12.02
CA ASP A 845 -22.10 -28.64 13.09
C ASP A 845 -21.59 -27.87 14.31
N GLY A 846 -22.32 -27.95 15.40
CA GLY A 846 -21.92 -27.43 16.69
C GLY A 846 -21.44 -28.51 17.66
N SER A 847 -21.49 -29.79 17.30
CA SER A 847 -21.18 -30.90 18.20
C SER A 847 -19.75 -30.89 18.74
N SER A 848 -18.80 -30.45 17.94
CA SER A 848 -17.40 -30.33 18.35
C SER A 848 -17.17 -29.21 19.36
N LEU A 849 -18.04 -28.21 19.41
CA LEU A 849 -17.94 -27.05 20.31
C LEU A 849 -18.44 -27.34 21.71
N SER A 850 -19.34 -28.33 21.87
CA SER A 850 -19.92 -28.73 23.17
C SER A 850 -18.91 -29.39 24.11
N THR A 851 -17.71 -29.76 23.65
CA THR A 851 -16.69 -30.48 24.42
C THR A 851 -15.67 -29.61 25.13
N GLY A 852 -15.74 -28.29 24.99
CA GLY A 852 -14.77 -27.35 25.58
C GLY A 852 -13.34 -27.43 25.05
N ILE A 853 -13.13 -28.11 23.92
CA ILE A 853 -11.83 -28.20 23.24
C ILE A 853 -11.81 -27.18 22.10
N SER A 854 -11.16 -26.05 22.33
CA SER A 854 -10.81 -25.12 21.25
C SER A 854 -9.70 -25.74 20.43
N ASN A 855 -9.97 -25.99 19.14
CA ASN A 855 -9.13 -26.59 18.12
C ASN A 855 -8.80 -28.10 18.30
N PRO A 856 -9.51 -29.00 17.65
CA PRO A 856 -8.97 -30.34 17.41
C PRO A 856 -7.90 -30.23 16.32
N ILE A 857 -6.64 -30.38 16.69
CA ILE A 857 -5.64 -30.85 15.75
C ILE A 857 -6.15 -32.20 15.22
N ILE A 858 -6.55 -32.27 13.95
CA ILE A 858 -6.86 -33.54 13.30
C ILE A 858 -5.53 -34.28 13.10
N ILE A 859 -5.07 -34.94 14.15
CA ILE A 859 -4.15 -36.04 13.99
C ILE A 859 -5.02 -37.20 13.53
N GLN A 860 -4.85 -37.67 12.29
CA GLN A 860 -5.34 -38.99 11.91
C GLN A 860 -4.70 -40.04 12.85
N LYS A 861 -5.37 -40.34 13.96
CA LYS A 861 -4.92 -41.40 14.83
C LYS A 861 -5.37 -42.74 14.26
N LYS A 862 -4.39 -43.60 14.04
CA LYS A 862 -4.56 -45.01 13.93
C LYS A 862 -5.45 -45.47 15.11
N ASN A 863 -6.47 -46.26 14.83
CA ASN A 863 -7.39 -46.87 15.78
C ASN A 863 -6.57 -47.91 16.58
N ASP A 864 -6.01 -47.50 17.73
CA ASP A 864 -5.12 -48.37 18.56
C ASP A 864 -5.86 -49.02 19.74
N GLY A 865 -7.15 -48.75 19.90
CA GLY A 865 -7.99 -49.36 20.96
C GLY A 865 -7.60 -49.00 22.40
N LYS A 866 -6.69 -48.02 22.58
CA LYS A 866 -6.24 -47.62 23.92
C LYS A 866 -7.28 -46.79 24.65
N TRP A 867 -7.35 -46.97 25.95
CA TRP A 867 -8.25 -46.29 26.86
C TRP A 867 -7.53 -45.22 27.65
N PHE A 868 -8.09 -44.04 27.78
CA PHE A 868 -7.53 -42.93 28.57
C PHE A 868 -8.60 -42.38 29.52
N ASN A 869 -8.22 -42.00 30.75
CA ASN A 869 -9.08 -41.25 31.65
C ASN A 869 -9.20 -39.77 31.20
N LEU A 870 -10.00 -38.97 31.90
CA LEU A 870 -10.23 -37.56 31.59
C LEU A 870 -8.96 -36.66 31.77
N SER A 871 -7.96 -37.17 32.54
CA SER A 871 -6.67 -36.50 32.72
C SER A 871 -5.68 -36.89 31.64
N GLY A 872 -6.06 -37.66 30.60
CA GLY A 872 -5.21 -38.07 29.50
C GLY A 872 -4.24 -39.25 29.85
N GLN A 873 -4.35 -39.87 31.02
CA GLN A 873 -3.57 -41.04 31.40
C GLN A 873 -4.15 -42.30 30.77
N GLN A 874 -3.30 -43.15 30.19
CA GLN A 874 -3.74 -44.44 29.67
C GLN A 874 -4.17 -45.33 30.80
N VAL A 875 -5.37 -45.93 30.72
CA VAL A 875 -5.97 -46.83 31.68
C VAL A 875 -6.37 -48.14 31.00
N ASP A 876 -6.54 -49.17 31.77
CA ASP A 876 -7.03 -50.44 31.27
C ASP A 876 -8.56 -50.54 31.35
N LYS A 877 -9.12 -51.64 30.89
CA LYS A 877 -10.57 -51.88 30.86
C LYS A 877 -11.19 -52.04 32.22
N SER A 878 -10.40 -52.21 33.29
CA SER A 878 -10.91 -52.30 34.67
C SER A 878 -11.14 -50.95 35.33
N TYR A 879 -10.63 -49.84 34.74
CA TYR A 879 -10.81 -48.49 35.26
C TYR A 879 -12.28 -48.12 35.26
N LYS A 880 -12.82 -47.76 36.42
CA LYS A 880 -14.20 -47.29 36.60
C LYS A 880 -14.26 -45.76 36.45
N GLY A 881 -15.16 -45.30 35.62
CA GLY A 881 -15.37 -43.88 35.41
C GLY A 881 -15.46 -43.51 33.91
N VAL A 882 -15.27 -42.20 33.60
CA VAL A 882 -15.30 -41.76 32.19
C VAL A 882 -13.99 -42.04 31.53
N VAL A 883 -14.04 -42.74 30.42
CA VAL A 883 -12.86 -43.09 29.59
C VAL A 883 -13.00 -42.59 28.17
N ILE A 884 -11.90 -42.32 27.53
CA ILE A 884 -11.81 -41.95 26.12
C ILE A 884 -11.17 -43.10 25.35
N VAL A 885 -11.90 -43.64 24.38
CA VAL A 885 -11.43 -44.71 23.50
C VAL A 885 -11.66 -44.30 22.07
N ASN A 886 -10.60 -44.28 21.26
CA ASN A 886 -10.69 -43.86 19.86
C ASN A 886 -11.34 -42.49 19.65
N GLY A 887 -11.07 -41.56 20.61
CA GLY A 887 -11.63 -40.21 20.59
C GLY A 887 -13.09 -40.08 21.05
N LYS A 888 -13.74 -41.17 21.47
CA LYS A 888 -15.10 -41.13 22.01
C LYS A 888 -15.09 -41.34 23.53
N LYS A 889 -15.95 -40.59 24.24
CA LYS A 889 -16.14 -40.75 25.71
C LYS A 889 -17.12 -41.88 26.00
N PHE A 890 -16.78 -42.73 26.96
CA PHE A 890 -17.62 -43.78 27.49
C PHE A 890 -17.60 -43.73 29.03
N VAL A 891 -18.70 -44.14 29.65
CA VAL A 891 -18.71 -44.40 31.08
C VAL A 891 -18.50 -45.87 31.29
N ASN A 892 -17.33 -46.24 31.83
CA ASN A 892 -17.04 -47.63 32.21
C ASN A 892 -17.49 -47.82 33.64
N LYS A 893 -18.63 -48.55 33.86
CA LYS A 893 -19.27 -48.77 35.11
C LYS A 893 -18.60 -49.89 35.95
#